data_9f31e14d42069ccd807a0c619756834c
#
_entry.id   9f31e14d42069ccd807a0c619756834c
#
_cell.length_a   1.000
_cell.length_b   1.000
_cell.length_c   1.000
_cell.angle_alpha   90.00
_cell.angle_beta   90.00
_cell.angle_gamma   90.00
#
_symmetry.space_group_name_H-M   'P 1'
#
loop_
_entity.id
_entity.type
_entity.pdbx_description
1 polymer ?
#
loop_
_entity_poly.entity_id
_entity_poly.type
_entity_poly.pdbx_seq_one_letter_code
_entity_poly.pdbx_strand_id
1 'polypeptide(L)'
;MNSNECREDGNRHAFRDHLHQKRLLRAIAHYVAPALFLAFAFSLADVAPTHAQKAPKVSEKNLPKTYREWLDRDVAYIITKEERDTFLRLTTDEARDKFIDRFWAIRNPDPGSPSNTYKDDIYARIAYADANFSTGSGGEGWRTARGQTYITLGPPQQREKHYGAGNMRPFEIWFYSNTTPPLPSFFYVLFYQRDNIGDYRFYSPYFNGPTELVTGVEAVNDNTAALRMIQASVGSEVARIAQTLLPDETIDQQGRISLQSDIMLSQLKSLADQPAYKAALERRRNLLENVSSRIVVEGRNLDIITLPVRDSHGLTRLDYAIRLHSPSDLTVTDNGNGRYTFAIEVRVRVFGPDNKLIFTQERSVSDSLDKSRLNAIKDRAFGYESILPLPPGKYRLDFLLTDWQKKIGLHAEREVTIPNSASDKLVIPGVVPFISADAVESSAVDHTPFAMAGVKFTPIAGSPLMLNPGQNLQIAYQIWVAPQELRAEAGQKLDVHYALGQPANLGTSTVVDDQVAMNQFDATGSLVNGKKFPLNPQWIGSYMFTVAVSRAGTSQHASVSLNFKAVGGDIVQKPWDVTDSMIAKEADQGILDQRRGLCYFSLGQMDEARGFFRRALARDHANDAARSRLVEAYFAQKDYSSVVSLYNDAGITAETDSETLLRIAESLEKSGDAKRAMSLLEDSIRARPEDGSLYLALADYYERTGNAQKAAELTKKGRSYLGSAAASATETRPN
;
A
#
# COMPACT_ATOMS: atom_id res chain seq x y z
N MET A 1 32.24 -8.34 77.98
CA MET A 1 33.67 -8.02 77.88
C MET A 1 34.06 -8.21 76.39
N ASN A 2 34.35 -7.09 75.79
CA ASN A 2 35.22 -6.79 74.63
C ASN A 2 35.16 -7.70 73.41
N SER A 3 34.53 -7.14 72.38
CA SER A 3 34.94 -7.28 70.99
C SER A 3 34.38 -6.10 70.13
N ASN A 4 34.99 -4.92 70.30
CA ASN A 4 34.76 -3.71 69.47
C ASN A 4 36.10 -2.99 69.36
N GLU A 5 37.05 -3.54 68.67
CA GLU A 5 38.29 -2.86 68.22
C GLU A 5 38.88 -3.56 67.03
N CYS A 6 38.29 -3.48 65.86
CA CYS A 6 38.93 -3.83 64.56
C CYS A 6 38.03 -3.43 63.38
N ARG A 7 37.62 -2.15 63.29
CA ARG A 7 36.88 -1.71 62.11
C ARG A 7 37.10 -0.26 61.70
N GLU A 8 38.11 0.42 62.21
CA GLU A 8 38.35 1.85 61.88
C GLU A 8 39.56 2.12 60.98
N ASP A 9 40.48 1.19 60.76
CA ASP A 9 41.66 1.45 59.94
C ASP A 9 41.53 1.18 58.43
N GLY A 10 40.49 0.45 58.01
CA GLY A 10 40.24 0.19 56.57
C GLY A 10 39.66 1.39 55.77
N ASN A 11 39.09 2.38 56.46
CA ASN A 11 38.36 3.46 55.80
C ASN A 11 39.19 4.75 55.58
N ARG A 12 40.39 4.84 56.16
CA ARG A 12 41.24 6.02 56.01
C ARG A 12 42.18 5.94 54.77
N HIS A 13 42.50 4.76 54.29
CA HIS A 13 43.28 4.61 53.07
C HIS A 13 42.46 4.79 51.80
N ALA A 14 41.22 4.34 51.78
CA ALA A 14 40.32 4.49 50.63
C ALA A 14 39.91 5.95 50.35
N PHE A 15 39.87 6.79 51.43
CA PHE A 15 39.52 8.23 51.32
C PHE A 15 40.70 9.07 50.81
N ARG A 16 41.97 8.63 51.02
CA ARG A 16 43.16 9.35 50.54
C ARG A 16 43.38 9.11 49.04
N ASP A 17 43.14 7.92 48.55
CA ASP A 17 43.27 7.61 47.12
C ASP A 17 42.20 8.30 46.25
N HIS A 18 40.99 8.45 46.80
CA HIS A 18 39.92 9.15 46.08
C HIS A 18 40.16 10.69 45.94
N LEU A 19 40.89 11.26 46.89
CA LEU A 19 41.25 12.70 46.81
C LEU A 19 42.41 12.96 45.87
N HIS A 20 43.35 12.00 45.75
CA HIS A 20 44.45 12.08 44.77
C HIS A 20 43.95 11.92 43.33
N GLN A 21 43.05 11.00 43.06
CA GLN A 21 42.44 10.83 41.75
C GLN A 21 41.60 12.05 41.31
N LYS A 22 40.84 12.67 42.21
CA LYS A 22 40.09 13.87 41.89
C LYS A 22 40.97 15.11 41.63
N ARG A 23 42.18 15.18 42.28
CA ARG A 23 43.15 16.24 41.99
C ARG A 23 43.88 16.05 40.68
N LEU A 24 44.22 14.80 40.29
CA LEU A 24 44.83 14.50 38.99
C LEU A 24 43.87 14.78 37.82
N LEU A 25 42.58 14.41 37.97
CA LEU A 25 41.56 14.67 36.95
C LEU A 25 41.21 16.18 36.79
N ARG A 26 41.34 16.98 37.89
CA ARG A 26 41.19 18.41 37.79
C ARG A 26 42.38 19.14 37.18
N ALA A 27 43.62 18.63 37.34
CA ALA A 27 44.80 19.16 36.68
C ALA A 27 44.80 18.90 35.20
N ILE A 28 44.35 17.69 34.75
CA ILE A 28 44.20 17.37 33.33
C ILE A 28 43.13 18.21 32.65
N ALA A 29 42.02 18.49 33.37
CA ALA A 29 40.95 19.32 32.82
C ALA A 29 41.32 20.82 32.64
N HIS A 30 42.34 21.32 33.37
CA HIS A 30 42.73 22.72 33.28
C HIS A 30 43.83 23.03 32.29
N TYR A 31 44.62 22.02 31.86
CA TYR A 31 45.76 22.23 30.96
C TYR A 31 45.56 21.58 29.57
N VAL A 32 44.67 20.61 29.43
CA VAL A 32 44.42 19.92 28.14
C VAL A 32 43.22 20.53 27.41
N ALA A 33 42.21 21.03 28.14
CA ALA A 33 41.01 21.61 27.52
C ALA A 33 41.29 22.89 26.69
N PRO A 34 42.15 23.84 27.09
CA PRO A 34 42.41 24.98 26.23
C PRO A 34 43.21 24.67 24.98
N ALA A 35 44.10 23.64 25.02
CA ALA A 35 44.89 23.26 23.85
C ALA A 35 44.11 22.52 22.78
N LEU A 36 43.10 21.71 23.21
CA LEU A 36 42.15 21.03 22.28
C LEU A 36 41.14 22.01 21.72
N PHE A 37 40.73 23.05 22.49
CA PHE A 37 39.78 24.06 21.98
C PHE A 37 40.47 25.01 20.99
N LEU A 38 41.77 25.33 21.15
CA LEU A 38 42.55 26.10 20.19
C LEU A 38 42.87 25.33 18.91
N ALA A 39 43.10 24.01 18.98
CA ALA A 39 43.32 23.18 17.82
C ALA A 39 41.98 22.95 17.03
N PHE A 40 40.83 22.92 17.72
CA PHE A 40 39.51 22.82 17.08
C PHE A 40 39.01 24.15 16.51
N ALA A 41 39.40 25.28 17.12
CA ALA A 41 39.05 26.63 16.62
C ALA A 41 39.89 27.04 15.40
N PHE A 42 41.10 26.50 15.23
CA PHE A 42 41.94 26.77 14.04
C PHE A 42 41.58 25.89 12.82
N SER A 43 40.89 24.75 13.02
CA SER A 43 40.41 23.91 11.92
C SER A 43 38.99 24.29 11.42
N LEU A 44 38.34 25.29 12.07
CA LEU A 44 37.00 25.79 11.65
C LEU A 44 37.06 27.10 10.89
N ALA A 45 38.26 27.70 10.70
CA ALA A 45 38.36 29.04 10.14
C ALA A 45 38.53 29.10 8.60
N ASP A 46 38.61 27.97 7.89
CA ASP A 46 38.77 27.97 6.43
C ASP A 46 37.98 26.88 5.68
N VAL A 47 36.80 26.51 6.19
CA VAL A 47 35.80 25.85 5.33
C VAL A 47 34.77 26.91 4.92
N ALA A 48 35.17 27.71 3.93
CA ALA A 48 34.17 28.36 3.09
C ALA A 48 33.17 27.27 2.63
N PRO A 49 31.87 27.52 2.58
CA PRO A 49 30.95 26.56 2.01
C PRO A 49 31.38 26.34 0.56
N THR A 50 32.12 25.28 0.32
CA THR A 50 32.30 24.77 -1.03
C THR A 50 30.91 24.46 -1.49
N HIS A 51 30.32 25.31 -2.32
CA HIS A 51 29.22 24.90 -3.17
C HIS A 51 29.68 23.57 -3.77
N ALA A 52 29.05 22.49 -3.35
CA ALA A 52 29.30 21.18 -3.92
C ALA A 52 29.06 21.33 -5.42
N GLN A 53 30.14 21.46 -6.19
CA GLN A 53 30.04 21.53 -7.63
C GLN A 53 29.38 20.22 -8.05
N LYS A 54 28.14 20.34 -8.54
CA LYS A 54 27.41 19.20 -9.07
C LYS A 54 28.30 18.54 -10.10
N ALA A 55 28.58 17.25 -9.95
CA ALA A 55 29.40 16.49 -10.89
C ALA A 55 28.91 16.76 -12.33
N PRO A 56 29.83 16.91 -13.29
CA PRO A 56 29.46 17.18 -14.69
C PRO A 56 28.58 16.03 -15.21
N LYS A 57 27.55 16.37 -15.98
CA LYS A 57 26.68 15.38 -16.61
C LYS A 57 27.46 14.63 -17.70
N VAL A 58 27.39 13.31 -17.68
CA VAL A 58 27.83 12.48 -18.80
C VAL A 58 26.87 12.69 -19.97
N SER A 59 27.37 12.86 -21.17
CA SER A 59 26.52 12.90 -22.38
C SER A 59 25.84 11.53 -22.55
N GLU A 60 24.55 11.51 -22.86
CA GLU A 60 23.77 10.27 -23.09
C GLU A 60 24.43 9.36 -24.14
N LYS A 61 25.06 9.95 -25.15
CA LYS A 61 25.80 9.23 -26.21
C LYS A 61 26.98 8.41 -25.66
N ASN A 62 27.51 8.81 -24.52
CA ASN A 62 28.66 8.17 -23.87
C ASN A 62 28.27 7.11 -22.85
N LEU A 63 26.96 6.91 -22.60
CA LEU A 63 26.49 5.84 -21.75
C LEU A 63 26.66 4.48 -22.43
N PRO A 64 26.97 3.40 -21.68
CA PRO A 64 26.82 2.04 -22.15
C PRO A 64 25.44 1.81 -22.77
N LYS A 65 25.36 0.95 -23.78
CA LYS A 65 24.12 0.75 -24.57
C LYS A 65 22.92 0.41 -23.69
N THR A 66 23.09 -0.46 -22.70
CA THR A 66 22.04 -0.91 -21.77
C THR A 66 21.43 0.27 -21.00
N TYR A 67 22.23 1.15 -20.44
CA TYR A 67 21.75 2.31 -19.67
C TYR A 67 21.12 3.39 -20.56
N ARG A 68 21.61 3.51 -21.79
CA ARG A 68 21.01 4.42 -22.76
C ARG A 68 19.64 3.91 -23.22
N GLU A 69 19.50 2.62 -23.52
CA GLU A 69 18.21 2.01 -23.89
C GLU A 69 17.22 2.12 -22.72
N TRP A 70 17.65 1.84 -21.49
CA TRP A 70 16.82 2.04 -20.31
C TRP A 70 16.32 3.49 -20.21
N LEU A 71 17.22 4.48 -20.37
CA LEU A 71 16.89 5.90 -20.21
C LEU A 71 16.02 6.45 -21.34
N ASP A 72 16.28 6.01 -22.57
CA ASP A 72 15.65 6.57 -23.79
C ASP A 72 14.40 5.81 -24.22
N ARG A 73 14.18 4.60 -23.70
CA ARG A 73 13.07 3.73 -24.08
C ARG A 73 12.24 3.30 -22.87
N ASP A 74 12.85 2.56 -21.94
CA ASP A 74 12.12 1.84 -20.90
C ASP A 74 11.42 2.79 -19.92
N VAL A 75 12.03 3.95 -19.65
CA VAL A 75 11.50 4.93 -18.71
C VAL A 75 11.25 6.31 -19.33
N ALA A 76 11.35 6.43 -20.65
CA ALA A 76 11.30 7.70 -21.37
C ALA A 76 10.11 8.59 -20.98
N TYR A 77 8.94 8.01 -20.73
CA TYR A 77 7.70 8.72 -20.44
C TYR A 77 7.31 8.77 -18.95
N ILE A 78 8.08 8.13 -18.09
CA ILE A 78 7.79 8.03 -16.65
C ILE A 78 8.92 8.56 -15.75
N ILE A 79 10.10 8.81 -16.31
CA ILE A 79 11.23 9.40 -15.59
C ILE A 79 11.07 10.92 -15.53
N THR A 80 11.27 11.51 -14.34
CA THR A 80 11.28 12.97 -14.20
C THR A 80 12.60 13.55 -14.72
N LYS A 81 12.58 14.83 -15.07
CA LYS A 81 13.79 15.55 -15.51
C LYS A 81 14.90 15.52 -14.44
N GLU A 82 14.53 15.63 -13.17
CA GLU A 82 15.46 15.59 -12.04
C GLU A 82 16.08 14.20 -11.86
N GLU A 83 15.31 13.13 -12.04
CA GLU A 83 15.78 11.75 -12.00
C GLU A 83 16.75 11.49 -13.17
N ARG A 84 16.38 11.90 -14.39
CA ARG A 84 17.24 11.81 -15.58
C ARG A 84 18.54 12.57 -15.38
N ASP A 85 18.47 13.79 -14.87
CA ASP A 85 19.62 14.61 -14.57
C ASP A 85 20.54 14.00 -13.51
N THR A 86 19.97 13.32 -12.51
CA THR A 86 20.70 12.60 -11.48
C THR A 86 21.39 11.38 -12.06
N PHE A 87 20.68 10.59 -12.85
CA PHE A 87 21.22 9.41 -13.52
C PHE A 87 22.44 9.74 -14.38
N LEU A 88 22.37 10.83 -15.15
CA LEU A 88 23.46 11.29 -16.02
C LEU A 88 24.69 11.78 -15.26
N ARG A 89 24.62 12.00 -13.97
CA ARG A 89 25.78 12.37 -13.12
C ARG A 89 26.44 11.18 -12.46
N LEU A 90 25.86 9.99 -12.55
CA LEU A 90 26.43 8.78 -12.00
C LEU A 90 27.63 8.35 -12.84
N THR A 91 28.76 8.10 -12.18
CA THR A 91 30.04 7.81 -12.85
C THR A 91 30.33 6.32 -12.97
N THR A 92 29.73 5.49 -12.13
CA THR A 92 29.95 4.04 -12.11
C THR A 92 28.70 3.26 -12.47
N ASP A 93 28.88 2.07 -13.03
CA ASP A 93 27.75 1.20 -13.40
C ASP A 93 27.01 0.69 -12.18
N GLU A 94 27.70 0.38 -11.07
CA GLU A 94 27.07 0.02 -9.80
C GLU A 94 26.15 1.12 -9.25
N ALA A 95 26.53 2.39 -9.42
CA ALA A 95 25.70 3.50 -8.99
C ALA A 95 24.45 3.63 -9.89
N ARG A 96 24.58 3.32 -11.18
CA ARG A 96 23.45 3.30 -12.14
C ARG A 96 22.49 2.16 -11.85
N ASP A 97 23.02 0.96 -11.58
CA ASP A 97 22.20 -0.20 -11.23
C ASP A 97 21.38 0.05 -9.94
N LYS A 98 22.04 0.55 -8.89
CA LYS A 98 21.35 0.96 -7.65
C LYS A 98 20.29 2.05 -7.88
N PHE A 99 20.55 2.96 -8.80
CA PHE A 99 19.58 3.99 -9.19
C PHE A 99 18.37 3.36 -9.88
N ILE A 100 18.58 2.43 -10.82
CA ILE A 100 17.53 1.70 -11.54
C ILE A 100 16.68 0.90 -10.56
N ASP A 101 17.31 0.15 -9.66
CA ASP A 101 16.59 -0.62 -8.63
C ASP A 101 15.73 0.29 -7.77
N ARG A 102 16.30 1.42 -7.32
CA ARG A 102 15.57 2.41 -6.52
C ARG A 102 14.47 3.10 -7.30
N PHE A 103 14.67 3.40 -8.57
CA PHE A 103 13.68 3.99 -9.47
C PHE A 103 12.42 3.12 -9.54
N TRP A 104 12.59 1.82 -9.72
CA TRP A 104 11.49 0.86 -9.76
C TRP A 104 10.89 0.61 -8.38
N ALA A 105 11.70 0.53 -7.33
CA ALA A 105 11.22 0.37 -5.95
C ALA A 105 10.29 1.51 -5.53
N ILE A 106 10.62 2.77 -5.86
CA ILE A 106 9.78 3.94 -5.59
C ILE A 106 8.42 3.83 -6.29
N ARG A 107 8.35 3.18 -7.44
CA ARG A 107 7.14 3.03 -8.25
C ARG A 107 6.38 1.73 -7.99
N ASN A 108 6.95 0.82 -7.21
CA ASN A 108 6.29 -0.44 -6.85
C ASN A 108 5.02 -0.17 -6.02
N PRO A 109 3.81 -0.54 -6.48
CA PRO A 109 2.59 -0.36 -5.70
C PRO A 109 2.56 -1.22 -4.42
N ASP A 110 3.30 -2.34 -4.42
CA ASP A 110 3.47 -3.21 -3.26
C ASP A 110 4.95 -3.38 -2.92
N PRO A 111 5.54 -2.52 -2.07
CA PRO A 111 6.95 -2.61 -1.68
C PRO A 111 7.33 -3.90 -0.93
N GLY A 112 6.35 -4.63 -0.42
CA GLY A 112 6.55 -5.93 0.24
C GLY A 112 6.54 -7.12 -0.72
N SER A 113 6.16 -6.90 -1.97
CA SER A 113 6.16 -7.96 -2.99
C SER A 113 7.56 -8.13 -3.62
N PRO A 114 8.00 -9.35 -3.86
CA PRO A 114 9.21 -9.60 -4.64
C PRO A 114 9.06 -9.19 -6.12
N SER A 115 7.83 -9.09 -6.64
CA SER A 115 7.52 -8.62 -7.99
C SER A 115 7.11 -7.15 -7.98
N ASN A 116 7.50 -6.41 -9.00
CA ASN A 116 7.10 -5.01 -9.18
C ASN A 116 6.09 -4.91 -10.32
N THR A 117 4.81 -5.02 -9.96
CA THR A 117 3.71 -5.02 -10.93
C THR A 117 3.65 -3.74 -11.79
N TYR A 118 4.08 -2.59 -11.26
CA TYR A 118 4.18 -1.37 -12.06
C TYR A 118 5.28 -1.45 -13.14
N LYS A 119 6.43 -2.01 -12.78
CA LYS A 119 7.53 -2.25 -13.73
C LYS A 119 7.05 -3.17 -14.85
N ASP A 120 6.44 -4.28 -14.49
CA ASP A 120 5.97 -5.29 -15.43
C ASP A 120 4.90 -4.72 -16.37
N ASP A 121 3.97 -3.93 -15.84
CA ASP A 121 2.94 -3.23 -16.63
C ASP A 121 3.56 -2.23 -17.63
N ILE A 122 4.57 -1.44 -17.22
CA ILE A 122 5.25 -0.52 -18.15
C ILE A 122 5.93 -1.27 -19.29
N TYR A 123 6.63 -2.37 -19.00
CA TYR A 123 7.24 -3.18 -20.06
C TYR A 123 6.19 -3.84 -20.97
N ALA A 124 5.09 -4.32 -20.41
CA ALA A 124 3.97 -4.85 -21.19
C ALA A 124 3.35 -3.79 -22.12
N ARG A 125 3.20 -2.55 -21.63
CA ARG A 125 2.70 -1.42 -22.43
C ARG A 125 3.66 -1.04 -23.56
N ILE A 126 4.96 -1.04 -23.32
CA ILE A 126 5.98 -0.80 -24.35
C ILE A 126 5.89 -1.88 -25.42
N ALA A 127 5.84 -3.16 -25.02
CA ALA A 127 5.72 -4.28 -25.94
C ALA A 127 4.43 -4.21 -26.78
N TYR A 128 3.31 -3.86 -26.14
CA TYR A 128 2.03 -3.65 -26.84
C TYR A 128 2.13 -2.49 -27.85
N ALA A 129 2.77 -1.38 -27.45
CA ALA A 129 2.94 -0.23 -28.33
C ALA A 129 3.77 -0.60 -29.57
N ASP A 130 4.86 -1.34 -29.41
CA ASP A 130 5.69 -1.82 -30.50
C ASP A 130 4.95 -2.75 -31.45
N ALA A 131 4.16 -3.66 -30.91
CA ALA A 131 3.38 -4.61 -31.70
C ALA A 131 2.22 -3.94 -32.49
N ASN A 132 1.59 -2.90 -31.92
CA ASN A 132 0.33 -2.37 -32.45
C ASN A 132 0.42 -0.97 -33.07
N PHE A 133 1.47 -0.22 -32.79
CA PHE A 133 1.58 1.18 -33.24
C PHE A 133 2.77 1.42 -34.16
N SER A 134 3.62 0.42 -34.39
CA SER A 134 4.66 0.49 -35.42
C SER A 134 4.03 0.68 -36.79
N THR A 135 4.55 1.60 -37.57
CA THR A 135 4.23 1.72 -39.00
C THR A 135 5.21 0.85 -39.79
N GLY A 136 4.76 0.26 -40.90
CA GLY A 136 5.52 -0.71 -41.69
C GLY A 136 6.88 -0.23 -42.27
N SER A 137 7.31 0.96 -41.95
CA SER A 137 8.64 1.56 -42.23
C SER A 137 9.71 1.19 -41.15
N GLY A 138 9.44 0.27 -40.23
CA GLY A 138 10.40 -0.15 -39.19
C GLY A 138 10.53 0.83 -38.01
N GLY A 139 9.55 1.71 -37.81
CA GLY A 139 9.48 2.61 -36.67
C GLY A 139 9.16 1.85 -35.38
N GLU A 140 9.78 2.25 -34.27
CA GLU A 140 9.50 1.74 -32.93
C GLU A 140 8.13 2.30 -32.48
N GLY A 141 7.15 1.41 -32.24
CA GLY A 141 5.78 1.80 -31.91
C GLY A 141 5.66 2.61 -30.62
N TRP A 142 6.56 2.36 -29.68
CA TRP A 142 6.64 3.09 -28.43
C TRP A 142 6.91 4.60 -28.61
N ARG A 143 7.59 5.01 -29.69
CA ARG A 143 7.90 6.43 -30.00
C ARG A 143 6.73 7.19 -30.62
N THR A 144 5.72 6.50 -31.11
CA THR A 144 4.56 7.13 -31.74
C THR A 144 3.69 7.88 -30.71
N ALA A 145 2.87 8.82 -31.16
CA ALA A 145 1.93 9.51 -30.28
C ALA A 145 0.98 8.55 -29.53
N ARG A 146 0.54 7.48 -30.23
CA ARG A 146 -0.27 6.42 -29.62
C ARG A 146 0.51 5.62 -28.61
N GLY A 147 1.76 5.24 -28.92
CA GLY A 147 2.66 4.54 -28.01
C GLY A 147 2.94 5.33 -26.73
N GLN A 148 3.30 6.61 -26.88
CA GLN A 148 3.50 7.51 -25.74
C GLN A 148 2.27 7.54 -24.82
N THR A 149 1.08 7.75 -25.42
CA THR A 149 -0.17 7.82 -24.63
C THR A 149 -0.45 6.50 -23.92
N TYR A 150 -0.30 5.37 -24.62
CA TYR A 150 -0.57 4.04 -24.08
C TYR A 150 0.41 3.67 -22.96
N ILE A 151 1.69 3.98 -23.11
CA ILE A 151 2.68 3.72 -22.06
C ILE A 151 2.38 4.58 -20.81
N THR A 152 2.04 5.85 -21.04
CA THR A 152 1.81 6.80 -19.95
C THR A 152 0.53 6.50 -19.16
N LEU A 153 -0.59 6.23 -19.84
CA LEU A 153 -1.92 6.09 -19.25
C LEU A 153 -2.44 4.65 -19.17
N GLY A 154 -1.83 3.73 -19.92
CA GLY A 154 -2.37 2.39 -20.11
C GLY A 154 -3.43 2.31 -21.20
N PRO A 155 -4.17 1.19 -21.29
CA PRO A 155 -5.22 1.01 -22.28
C PRO A 155 -6.36 2.00 -22.06
N PRO A 156 -6.90 2.63 -23.14
CA PRO A 156 -8.09 3.45 -23.05
C PRO A 156 -9.33 2.58 -22.75
N GLN A 157 -10.33 3.13 -22.07
CA GLN A 157 -11.60 2.46 -21.82
C GLN A 157 -12.40 2.22 -23.11
N GLN A 158 -12.30 3.15 -24.03
CA GLN A 158 -12.92 3.01 -25.36
C GLN A 158 -11.93 3.49 -26.43
N ARG A 159 -11.95 2.77 -27.56
CA ARG A 159 -11.09 3.05 -28.70
C ARG A 159 -11.89 2.92 -29.98
N GLU A 160 -12.03 4.01 -30.69
CA GLU A 160 -12.75 4.10 -31.96
C GLU A 160 -11.79 4.43 -33.08
N LYS A 161 -11.83 3.65 -34.18
CA LYS A 161 -10.99 3.84 -35.36
C LYS A 161 -11.81 4.20 -36.57
N HIS A 162 -11.40 5.26 -37.23
CA HIS A 162 -11.94 5.67 -38.53
C HIS A 162 -10.83 5.57 -39.59
N TYR A 163 -11.05 4.74 -40.57
CA TYR A 163 -10.03 4.38 -41.57
C TYR A 163 -9.90 5.41 -42.72
N GLY A 164 -10.64 6.53 -42.64
CA GLY A 164 -10.70 7.51 -43.72
C GLY A 164 -11.61 7.03 -44.85
N ALA A 165 -12.72 7.67 -45.01
CA ALA A 165 -13.64 7.42 -46.14
C ALA A 165 -14.19 8.76 -46.62
N GLY A 166 -14.37 8.92 -47.94
CA GLY A 166 -14.84 10.19 -48.52
C GLY A 166 -13.85 11.32 -48.26
N ASN A 167 -14.33 12.37 -47.64
CA ASN A 167 -13.55 13.60 -47.37
C ASN A 167 -12.92 13.59 -45.96
N MET A 168 -12.77 12.42 -45.29
CA MET A 168 -12.18 12.31 -43.97
C MET A 168 -10.79 11.69 -44.03
N ARG A 169 -9.85 12.23 -43.24
CA ARG A 169 -8.56 11.59 -42.98
C ARG A 169 -8.75 10.43 -42.02
N PRO A 170 -7.87 9.43 -42.02
CA PRO A 170 -7.86 8.40 -40.96
C PRO A 170 -7.58 9.03 -39.59
N PHE A 171 -8.39 8.69 -38.61
CA PHE A 171 -8.22 9.14 -37.24
C PHE A 171 -8.64 8.04 -36.22
N GLU A 172 -8.23 8.22 -34.99
CA GLU A 172 -8.51 7.31 -33.90
C GLU A 172 -8.81 8.12 -32.63
N ILE A 173 -9.92 7.81 -31.96
CA ILE A 173 -10.36 8.47 -30.73
C ILE A 173 -10.20 7.48 -29.58
N TRP A 174 -9.52 7.91 -28.52
CA TRP A 174 -9.36 7.17 -27.28
C TRP A 174 -10.02 7.92 -26.15
N PHE A 175 -10.85 7.22 -25.37
CA PHE A 175 -11.47 7.75 -24.18
C PHE A 175 -10.78 7.23 -22.93
N TYR A 176 -10.46 8.14 -22.04
CA TYR A 176 -9.90 7.87 -20.72
C TYR A 176 -10.82 8.38 -19.63
N SER A 177 -10.99 7.59 -18.55
CA SER A 177 -11.70 7.98 -17.34
C SER A 177 -10.95 7.53 -16.09
N ASN A 178 -11.35 8.05 -14.92
CA ASN A 178 -10.71 7.78 -13.65
C ASN A 178 -9.22 8.18 -13.57
N THR A 179 -8.83 9.16 -14.35
CA THR A 179 -7.49 9.74 -14.32
C THR A 179 -7.31 10.64 -13.10
N THR A 180 -6.05 10.82 -12.69
CA THR A 180 -5.70 11.62 -11.51
C THR A 180 -5.11 12.97 -11.92
N PRO A 181 -5.24 14.02 -11.08
CA PRO A 181 -4.61 15.31 -11.35
C PRO A 181 -3.11 15.18 -11.70
N PRO A 182 -2.59 15.98 -12.65
CA PRO A 182 -3.21 17.19 -13.21
C PRO A 182 -4.16 16.97 -14.39
N LEU A 183 -4.36 15.72 -14.83
CA LEU A 183 -5.28 15.42 -15.92
C LEU A 183 -6.74 15.49 -15.43
N PRO A 184 -7.69 15.86 -16.30
CA PRO A 184 -9.12 15.79 -16.00
C PRO A 184 -9.55 14.37 -15.64
N SER A 185 -10.64 14.20 -14.88
CA SER A 185 -11.15 12.89 -14.50
C SER A 185 -11.55 12.01 -15.69
N PHE A 186 -11.91 12.63 -16.81
CA PHE A 186 -12.22 11.98 -18.08
C PHE A 186 -11.98 12.93 -19.25
N PHE A 187 -11.47 12.41 -20.37
CA PHE A 187 -11.13 13.15 -21.56
C PHE A 187 -10.94 12.23 -22.77
N TYR A 188 -10.92 12.83 -23.95
CA TYR A 188 -10.55 12.16 -25.19
C TYR A 188 -9.12 12.50 -25.59
N VAL A 189 -8.48 11.56 -26.28
CA VAL A 189 -7.28 11.80 -27.08
C VAL A 189 -7.59 11.41 -28.51
N LEU A 190 -7.41 12.34 -29.43
CA LEU A 190 -7.64 12.10 -30.85
C LEU A 190 -6.29 12.05 -31.56
N PHE A 191 -6.10 11.02 -32.38
CA PHE A 191 -4.94 10.87 -33.26
C PHE A 191 -5.40 10.85 -34.72
N TYR A 192 -4.60 11.41 -35.61
CA TYR A 192 -4.92 11.44 -37.03
C TYR A 192 -3.69 11.20 -37.90
N GLN A 193 -3.90 10.71 -39.12
CA GLN A 193 -2.86 10.58 -40.14
C GLN A 193 -3.00 11.71 -41.15
N ARG A 194 -1.95 12.54 -41.30
CA ARG A 194 -2.01 13.70 -42.13
C ARG A 194 -2.14 13.38 -43.64
N ASP A 195 -1.36 12.41 -44.09
CA ASP A 195 -1.22 12.08 -45.51
C ASP A 195 -1.81 10.69 -45.86
N ASN A 196 -2.72 10.18 -45.02
CA ASN A 196 -3.33 8.83 -45.08
C ASN A 196 -2.33 7.66 -44.97
N ILE A 197 -1.07 7.97 -44.75
CA ILE A 197 0.03 7.02 -44.52
C ILE A 197 0.94 7.51 -43.39
N GLY A 198 1.74 6.62 -42.83
CA GLY A 198 2.67 6.96 -41.77
C GLY A 198 2.05 6.92 -40.34
N ASP A 199 2.73 7.56 -39.42
CA ASP A 199 2.32 7.55 -38.02
C ASP A 199 1.15 8.44 -37.70
N TYR A 200 0.30 7.99 -36.77
CA TYR A 200 -0.72 8.81 -36.18
C TYR A 200 -0.09 9.89 -35.28
N ARG A 201 -0.57 11.13 -35.43
CA ARG A 201 -0.13 12.31 -34.67
C ARG A 201 -1.21 12.71 -33.67
N PHE A 202 -0.83 13.36 -32.57
CA PHE A 202 -1.81 14.03 -31.72
C PHE A 202 -2.59 15.07 -32.48
N TYR A 203 -3.89 15.03 -32.35
CA TYR A 203 -4.76 16.11 -32.81
C TYR A 203 -4.93 17.14 -31.71
N SER A 204 -4.70 18.37 -32.01
CA SER A 204 -4.88 19.51 -31.13
C SER A 204 -6.03 20.33 -31.66
N PRO A 205 -7.15 20.49 -30.95
CA PRO A 205 -8.26 21.32 -31.42
C PRO A 205 -7.83 22.74 -31.78
N TYR A 206 -7.01 23.37 -30.96
CA TYR A 206 -6.57 24.76 -31.19
C TYR A 206 -5.52 24.90 -32.27
N PHE A 207 -4.46 24.08 -32.29
CA PHE A 207 -3.36 24.23 -33.26
C PHE A 207 -3.63 23.58 -34.61
N ASN A 208 -4.32 22.45 -34.65
CA ASN A 208 -4.66 21.74 -35.87
C ASN A 208 -6.01 22.20 -36.43
N GLY A 209 -7.00 22.27 -35.56
CA GLY A 209 -8.38 22.58 -35.91
C GLY A 209 -9.09 21.49 -36.70
N PRO A 210 -10.43 21.55 -36.80
CA PRO A 210 -11.24 20.57 -37.53
C PRO A 210 -10.87 20.38 -39.01
N THR A 211 -10.28 21.40 -39.64
CA THR A 211 -9.83 21.34 -41.02
C THR A 211 -8.75 20.29 -41.27
N GLU A 212 -7.93 19.97 -40.26
CA GLU A 212 -6.93 18.90 -40.39
C GLU A 212 -7.53 17.49 -40.44
N LEU A 213 -8.77 17.30 -40.05
CA LEU A 213 -9.43 15.99 -40.07
C LEU A 213 -10.15 15.71 -41.40
N VAL A 214 -10.30 16.72 -42.25
CA VAL A 214 -11.01 16.62 -43.53
C VAL A 214 -10.08 16.81 -44.70
N THR A 215 -10.49 16.29 -45.87
CA THR A 215 -9.83 16.46 -47.16
C THR A 215 -10.84 17.07 -48.13
N GLY A 216 -10.41 18.04 -48.93
CA GLY A 216 -11.27 18.70 -49.94
C GLY A 216 -11.11 20.22 -49.93
N VAL A 217 -11.30 20.83 -51.08
CA VAL A 217 -10.94 22.25 -51.36
C VAL A 217 -11.83 23.23 -50.58
N GLU A 218 -13.05 22.85 -50.25
CA GLU A 218 -14.03 23.75 -49.61
C GLU A 218 -13.85 23.90 -48.09
N ALA A 219 -13.17 22.96 -47.44
CA ALA A 219 -13.03 22.92 -45.97
C ALA A 219 -11.65 23.39 -45.46
N VAL A 220 -10.68 23.65 -46.36
CA VAL A 220 -9.26 23.81 -46.01
C VAL A 220 -8.98 25.06 -45.16
N ASN A 221 -9.88 26.03 -45.11
CA ASN A 221 -9.69 27.28 -44.37
C ASN A 221 -10.89 27.71 -43.49
N ASP A 222 -11.92 26.86 -43.35
CA ASP A 222 -13.11 27.15 -42.54
C ASP A 222 -13.44 26.03 -41.59
N ASN A 223 -13.18 26.25 -40.31
CA ASN A 223 -13.48 25.30 -39.22
C ASN A 223 -14.98 24.95 -39.17
N THR A 224 -15.88 25.88 -39.44
CA THR A 224 -17.32 25.66 -39.43
C THR A 224 -17.76 24.73 -40.56
N ALA A 225 -17.20 24.91 -41.76
CA ALA A 225 -17.44 24.01 -42.89
C ALA A 225 -16.87 22.62 -42.60
N ALA A 226 -15.65 22.52 -42.03
CA ALA A 226 -15.04 21.27 -41.66
C ALA A 226 -15.89 20.52 -40.61
N LEU A 227 -16.39 21.22 -39.59
CA LEU A 227 -17.26 20.61 -38.56
C LEU A 227 -18.57 20.05 -39.13
N ARG A 228 -19.20 20.78 -40.10
CA ARG A 228 -20.38 20.26 -40.79
C ARG A 228 -20.07 18.99 -41.58
N MET A 229 -18.90 18.94 -42.24
CA MET A 229 -18.45 17.75 -42.97
C MET A 229 -18.19 16.58 -42.03
N ILE A 230 -17.51 16.82 -40.91
CA ILE A 230 -17.28 15.80 -39.88
C ILE A 230 -18.63 15.28 -39.35
N GLN A 231 -19.54 16.21 -39.00
CA GLN A 231 -20.87 15.85 -38.51
C GLN A 231 -21.67 15.00 -39.52
N ALA A 232 -21.60 15.36 -40.78
CA ALA A 232 -22.30 14.63 -41.84
C ALA A 232 -21.68 13.26 -42.15
N SER A 233 -20.36 13.12 -41.98
CA SER A 233 -19.62 11.88 -42.31
C SER A 233 -19.54 10.89 -41.20
N VAL A 234 -19.34 11.35 -39.93
CA VAL A 234 -19.04 10.48 -38.78
C VAL A 234 -19.84 10.84 -37.51
N GLY A 235 -20.76 11.80 -37.59
CA GLY A 235 -21.70 12.12 -36.52
C GLY A 235 -21.34 13.33 -35.67
N SER A 236 -22.33 13.78 -34.89
CA SER A 236 -22.24 15.02 -34.10
C SER A 236 -21.26 14.88 -32.92
N GLU A 237 -21.10 13.70 -32.37
CA GLU A 237 -20.16 13.45 -31.25
C GLU A 237 -18.71 13.66 -31.71
N VAL A 238 -18.31 13.08 -32.82
CA VAL A 238 -16.97 13.27 -33.37
C VAL A 238 -16.73 14.74 -33.76
N ALA A 239 -17.74 15.43 -34.29
CA ALA A 239 -17.64 16.86 -34.55
C ALA A 239 -17.45 17.69 -33.27
N ARG A 240 -18.06 17.28 -32.17
CA ARG A 240 -17.83 17.86 -30.84
C ARG A 240 -16.41 17.57 -30.34
N ILE A 241 -15.93 16.32 -30.45
CA ILE A 241 -14.57 15.93 -30.03
C ILE A 241 -13.52 16.71 -30.87
N ALA A 242 -13.80 17.01 -32.14
CA ALA A 242 -12.92 17.84 -32.94
C ALA A 242 -12.82 19.30 -32.46
N GLN A 243 -13.77 19.79 -31.66
CA GLN A 243 -13.73 21.13 -31.06
C GLN A 243 -13.13 21.13 -29.67
N THR A 244 -13.40 20.09 -28.89
CA THR A 244 -12.86 19.91 -27.53
C THR A 244 -12.68 18.45 -27.19
N LEU A 245 -11.53 18.14 -26.60
CA LEU A 245 -11.22 16.80 -26.05
C LEU A 245 -11.79 16.60 -24.63
N LEU A 246 -12.46 17.63 -24.08
CA LEU A 246 -13.02 17.62 -22.73
C LEU A 246 -14.55 17.47 -22.79
N PRO A 247 -15.12 16.32 -22.35
CA PRO A 247 -16.57 16.08 -22.44
C PRO A 247 -17.43 17.12 -21.71
N ASP A 248 -16.96 17.67 -20.59
CA ASP A 248 -17.69 18.65 -19.77
C ASP A 248 -17.55 20.09 -20.23
N GLU A 249 -16.73 20.35 -21.25
CA GLU A 249 -16.56 21.71 -21.75
C GLU A 249 -17.74 22.12 -22.64
N THR A 250 -18.34 23.24 -22.27
CA THR A 250 -19.41 23.84 -23.12
C THR A 250 -18.83 24.41 -24.41
N ILE A 251 -19.31 23.89 -25.51
CA ILE A 251 -18.90 24.34 -26.85
C ILE A 251 -19.75 25.53 -27.22
N ASP A 252 -19.11 26.60 -27.72
CA ASP A 252 -19.79 27.71 -28.36
C ASP A 252 -20.33 27.25 -29.73
N GLN A 253 -21.62 27.54 -30.00
CA GLN A 253 -22.27 27.26 -31.30
C GLN A 253 -21.61 27.99 -32.49
N GLN A 254 -20.75 28.95 -32.20
CA GLN A 254 -19.99 29.70 -33.24
C GLN A 254 -18.67 29.03 -33.66
N GLY A 255 -18.41 27.78 -33.22
CA GLY A 255 -17.25 27.00 -33.64
C GLY A 255 -15.93 27.42 -33.01
N ARG A 256 -15.96 28.10 -31.86
CA ARG A 256 -14.74 28.39 -31.10
C ARG A 256 -14.11 27.10 -30.59
N ILE A 257 -12.81 27.07 -30.69
CA ILE A 257 -12.00 25.89 -30.37
C ILE A 257 -11.42 26.03 -28.97
N SER A 258 -11.37 24.91 -28.24
CA SER A 258 -10.91 24.86 -26.87
C SER A 258 -9.39 24.92 -26.74
N LEU A 259 -8.89 25.90 -26.02
CA LEU A 259 -7.50 25.95 -25.56
C LEU A 259 -7.24 25.00 -24.38
N GLN A 260 -8.27 24.67 -23.64
CA GLN A 260 -8.15 23.75 -22.46
C GLN A 260 -7.73 22.35 -22.88
N SER A 261 -8.20 21.88 -24.03
CA SER A 261 -7.78 20.62 -24.65
C SER A 261 -6.28 20.57 -24.91
N ASP A 262 -5.69 21.67 -25.35
CA ASP A 262 -4.26 21.77 -25.65
C ASP A 262 -3.42 21.86 -24.38
N ILE A 263 -3.93 22.50 -23.34
CA ILE A 263 -3.31 22.49 -22.00
C ILE A 263 -3.28 21.06 -21.47
N MET A 264 -4.40 20.33 -21.55
CA MET A 264 -4.48 18.93 -21.14
C MET A 264 -3.50 18.05 -21.94
N LEU A 265 -3.41 18.19 -23.26
CA LEU A 265 -2.45 17.45 -24.09
C LEU A 265 -1.00 17.79 -23.73
N SER A 266 -0.70 19.03 -23.37
CA SER A 266 0.62 19.45 -22.91
C SER A 266 0.96 18.79 -21.56
N GLN A 267 0.00 18.76 -20.64
CA GLN A 267 0.15 18.07 -19.36
C GLN A 267 0.37 16.56 -19.54
N LEU A 268 -0.38 15.92 -20.44
CA LEU A 268 -0.22 14.51 -20.78
C LEU A 268 1.19 14.21 -21.31
N LYS A 269 1.68 15.01 -22.27
CA LYS A 269 3.01 14.82 -22.86
C LYS A 269 4.16 15.01 -21.89
N SER A 270 3.96 15.75 -20.81
CA SER A 270 4.93 16.03 -19.75
C SER A 270 4.47 15.55 -18.38
N LEU A 271 3.69 14.47 -18.31
CA LEU A 271 3.04 14.01 -17.08
C LEU A 271 4.06 13.72 -15.98
N ALA A 272 5.19 13.08 -16.30
CA ALA A 272 6.26 12.78 -15.36
C ALA A 272 6.86 14.04 -14.70
N ASP A 273 6.82 15.18 -15.39
CA ASP A 273 7.35 16.45 -14.90
C ASP A 273 6.30 17.34 -14.21
N GLN A 274 5.05 16.91 -14.19
CA GLN A 274 3.98 17.68 -13.53
C GLN A 274 4.15 17.68 -12.00
N PRO A 275 3.85 18.81 -11.32
CA PRO A 275 4.03 18.93 -9.87
C PRO A 275 3.29 17.84 -9.07
N ALA A 276 2.09 17.46 -9.48
CA ALA A 276 1.29 16.45 -8.81
C ALA A 276 1.96 15.05 -8.88
N TYR A 277 2.50 14.68 -10.04
CA TYR A 277 3.23 13.43 -10.23
C TYR A 277 4.53 13.40 -9.42
N LYS A 278 5.33 14.50 -9.48
CA LYS A 278 6.54 14.65 -8.67
C LYS A 278 6.25 14.57 -7.17
N ALA A 279 5.20 15.23 -6.72
CA ALA A 279 4.78 15.16 -5.32
C ALA A 279 4.39 13.72 -4.90
N ALA A 280 3.74 12.97 -5.78
CA ALA A 280 3.42 11.55 -5.52
C ALA A 280 4.68 10.68 -5.42
N LEU A 281 5.66 10.87 -6.31
CA LEU A 281 6.96 10.17 -6.26
C LEU A 281 7.78 10.56 -5.02
N GLU A 282 7.80 11.85 -4.67
CA GLU A 282 8.47 12.34 -3.46
C GLU A 282 7.87 11.71 -2.20
N ARG A 283 6.55 11.64 -2.14
CA ARG A 283 5.84 10.95 -1.06
C ARG A 283 6.28 9.49 -0.95
N ARG A 284 6.31 8.76 -2.08
CA ARG A 284 6.76 7.36 -2.10
C ARG A 284 8.24 7.21 -1.75
N ARG A 285 9.10 8.11 -2.24
CA ARG A 285 10.52 8.13 -1.87
C ARG A 285 10.69 8.27 -0.37
N ASN A 286 10.02 9.26 0.22
CA ASN A 286 10.09 9.51 1.65
C ASN A 286 9.57 8.31 2.46
N LEU A 287 8.58 7.61 1.96
CA LEU A 287 8.08 6.36 2.56
C LEU A 287 9.14 5.25 2.57
N LEU A 288 9.86 5.05 1.45
CA LEU A 288 10.91 4.04 1.36
C LEU A 288 12.16 4.42 2.16
N GLU A 289 12.53 5.71 2.21
CA GLU A 289 13.66 6.21 3.00
C GLU A 289 13.39 6.17 4.49
N ASN A 290 12.16 6.43 4.89
CA ASN A 290 11.72 6.41 6.29
C ASN A 290 11.62 5.00 6.88
N VAL A 291 11.62 3.97 6.05
CA VAL A 291 11.75 2.56 6.48
C VAL A 291 13.14 2.26 7.04
N SER A 292 14.17 3.02 6.65
CA SER A 292 15.57 2.81 7.09
C SER A 292 16.08 3.83 8.11
N SER A 293 15.39 4.92 8.37
CA SER A 293 15.76 5.89 9.40
C SER A 293 14.64 5.99 10.46
N ARG A 294 15.01 5.79 11.73
CA ARG A 294 14.14 6.17 12.85
C ARG A 294 13.86 7.66 12.73
N ILE A 295 12.68 8.00 12.23
CA ILE A 295 12.19 9.36 12.36
C ILE A 295 11.86 9.55 13.83
N VAL A 296 12.63 10.38 14.49
CA VAL A 296 12.23 10.97 15.75
C VAL A 296 11.10 11.92 15.42
N VAL A 297 9.88 11.43 15.51
CA VAL A 297 8.69 12.25 15.43
C VAL A 297 8.61 13.04 16.72
N GLU A 298 8.62 14.37 16.63
CA GLU A 298 8.38 15.22 17.77
C GLU A 298 7.06 14.86 18.45
N GLY A 299 7.16 14.15 19.59
CA GLY A 299 6.27 14.18 20.75
C GLY A 299 4.77 13.98 20.60
N ARG A 300 4.22 13.66 19.43
CA ARG A 300 2.79 13.40 19.25
C ARG A 300 2.54 11.92 19.03
N ASN A 301 2.00 11.24 20.02
CA ASN A 301 1.64 9.83 19.94
C ASN A 301 0.31 9.67 19.22
N LEU A 302 0.19 8.63 18.40
CA LEU A 302 -1.10 8.14 17.90
C LEU A 302 -1.77 7.32 18.98
N ASP A 303 -3.06 7.50 19.14
CA ASP A 303 -3.89 6.58 19.91
C ASP A 303 -4.26 5.40 19.03
N ILE A 304 -3.83 4.21 19.44
CA ILE A 304 -4.11 2.96 18.75
C ILE A 304 -5.02 2.11 19.60
N ILE A 305 -6.12 1.69 18.99
CA ILE A 305 -7.06 0.72 19.55
C ILE A 305 -6.95 -0.54 18.72
N THR A 306 -6.84 -1.67 19.38
CA THR A 306 -6.85 -2.99 18.72
C THR A 306 -7.81 -3.92 19.44
N LEU A 307 -8.55 -4.71 18.69
CA LEU A 307 -9.47 -5.72 19.23
C LEU A 307 -9.41 -6.97 18.34
N PRO A 308 -8.90 -8.09 18.85
CA PRO A 308 -9.09 -9.36 18.17
C PRO A 308 -10.56 -9.75 18.18
N VAL A 309 -11.09 -10.08 17.02
CA VAL A 309 -12.49 -10.45 16.82
C VAL A 309 -12.55 -11.80 16.10
N ARG A 310 -13.50 -12.65 16.46
CA ARG A 310 -13.89 -13.83 15.69
C ARG A 310 -15.05 -13.45 14.80
N ASP A 311 -14.90 -13.65 13.49
CA ASP A 311 -15.92 -13.35 12.48
C ASP A 311 -17.04 -14.42 12.47
N SER A 312 -18.06 -14.20 11.66
CA SER A 312 -19.23 -15.11 11.54
C SER A 312 -18.85 -16.51 11.00
N HIS A 313 -17.67 -16.66 10.42
CA HIS A 313 -17.12 -17.91 9.91
C HIS A 313 -16.18 -18.62 10.90
N GLY A 314 -15.98 -18.06 12.09
CA GLY A 314 -15.08 -18.58 13.11
C GLY A 314 -13.60 -18.25 12.88
N LEU A 315 -13.30 -17.37 11.93
CA LEU A 315 -11.94 -16.94 11.63
C LEU A 315 -11.57 -15.71 12.47
N THR A 316 -10.30 -15.63 12.85
CA THR A 316 -9.81 -14.47 13.59
C THR A 316 -9.47 -13.31 12.67
N ARG A 317 -9.71 -12.10 13.14
CA ARG A 317 -9.26 -10.84 12.56
C ARG A 317 -8.86 -9.89 13.68
N LEU A 318 -8.05 -8.91 13.37
CA LEU A 318 -7.72 -7.81 14.28
C LEU A 318 -8.37 -6.54 13.76
N ASP A 319 -9.36 -6.04 14.47
CA ASP A 319 -9.92 -4.72 14.21
C ASP A 319 -9.01 -3.68 14.86
N TYR A 320 -8.74 -2.58 14.16
CA TYR A 320 -7.93 -1.50 14.70
C TYR A 320 -8.46 -0.13 14.33
N ALA A 321 -8.20 0.83 15.21
CA ALA A 321 -8.40 2.25 14.95
C ALA A 321 -7.15 3.04 15.29
N ILE A 322 -6.82 3.99 14.44
CA ILE A 322 -5.79 5.00 14.65
C ILE A 322 -6.53 6.31 14.91
N ARG A 323 -6.18 7.04 15.97
CA ARG A 323 -6.79 8.32 16.26
C ARG A 323 -5.77 9.39 16.58
N LEU A 324 -6.04 10.61 16.10
CA LEU A 324 -5.32 11.79 16.48
C LEU A 324 -5.83 12.28 17.85
N HIS A 325 -4.93 12.81 18.68
CA HIS A 325 -5.32 13.31 20.00
C HIS A 325 -6.22 14.54 19.93
N SER A 326 -6.02 15.39 18.93
CA SER A 326 -6.73 16.65 18.78
C SER A 326 -7.27 16.84 17.38
N PRO A 327 -8.42 17.49 17.22
CA PRO A 327 -8.92 17.89 15.90
C PRO A 327 -7.92 18.72 15.10
N SER A 328 -7.10 19.53 15.78
CA SER A 328 -6.06 20.37 15.15
C SER A 328 -4.85 19.60 14.64
N ASP A 329 -4.75 18.30 14.93
CA ASP A 329 -3.64 17.47 14.48
C ASP A 329 -3.80 17.05 13.02
N LEU A 330 -5.02 17.08 12.48
CA LEU A 330 -5.27 16.91 11.05
C LEU A 330 -5.15 18.24 10.32
N THR A 331 -4.36 18.29 9.26
CA THR A 331 -4.28 19.48 8.42
C THR A 331 -5.36 19.46 7.36
N VAL A 332 -6.15 20.53 7.36
CA VAL A 332 -7.16 20.78 6.33
C VAL A 332 -6.80 22.06 5.59
N THR A 333 -6.62 21.99 4.27
CA THR A 333 -6.26 23.13 3.43
C THR A 333 -7.49 23.72 2.77
N ASP A 334 -7.64 25.04 2.85
CA ASP A 334 -8.64 25.79 2.10
C ASP A 334 -8.15 25.99 0.65
N ASN A 335 -8.91 25.51 -0.32
CA ASN A 335 -8.58 25.62 -1.75
C ASN A 335 -9.08 26.95 -2.37
N GLY A 336 -9.65 27.86 -1.58
CA GLY A 336 -10.14 29.16 -2.04
C GLY A 336 -11.46 29.16 -2.83
N ASN A 337 -12.08 27.97 -3.03
CA ASN A 337 -13.34 27.79 -3.76
C ASN A 337 -14.48 27.28 -2.87
N GLY A 338 -14.36 27.43 -1.54
CA GLY A 338 -15.30 26.89 -0.55
C GLY A 338 -15.13 25.39 -0.31
N ARG A 339 -14.06 24.80 -0.81
CA ARG A 339 -13.68 23.39 -0.61
C ARG A 339 -12.44 23.31 0.27
N TYR A 340 -12.48 22.36 1.17
CA TYR A 340 -11.44 22.10 2.16
C TYR A 340 -10.93 20.67 1.98
N THR A 341 -9.65 20.46 1.78
CA THR A 341 -9.08 19.14 1.50
C THR A 341 -8.11 18.72 2.59
N PHE A 342 -8.09 17.43 2.88
CA PHE A 342 -7.04 16.77 3.64
C PHE A 342 -6.52 15.54 2.88
N ALA A 343 -5.30 15.16 3.15
CA ALA A 343 -4.70 13.96 2.60
C ALA A 343 -3.74 13.34 3.62
N ILE A 344 -4.02 12.11 4.00
CA ILE A 344 -3.18 11.31 4.88
C ILE A 344 -2.87 9.97 4.24
N GLU A 345 -1.79 9.37 4.65
CA GLU A 345 -1.46 8.00 4.35
C GLU A 345 -1.31 7.21 5.65
N VAL A 346 -1.97 6.06 5.70
CA VAL A 346 -1.88 5.12 6.81
C VAL A 346 -1.12 3.90 6.33
N ARG A 347 -0.05 3.56 7.05
CA ARG A 347 0.70 2.33 6.85
C ARG A 347 0.70 1.51 8.13
N VAL A 348 0.37 0.24 8.00
CA VAL A 348 0.46 -0.72 9.11
C VAL A 348 1.35 -1.87 8.67
N ARG A 349 2.44 -2.11 9.40
CA ARG A 349 3.34 -3.25 9.20
C ARG A 349 3.14 -4.26 10.31
N VAL A 350 3.01 -5.52 9.94
CA VAL A 350 2.82 -6.63 10.86
C VAL A 350 4.07 -7.49 10.87
N PHE A 351 4.66 -7.66 12.04
CA PHE A 351 5.85 -8.49 12.25
C PHE A 351 5.50 -9.69 13.10
N GLY A 352 6.01 -10.85 12.73
CA GLY A 352 5.89 -12.11 13.48
C GLY A 352 6.82 -12.18 14.71
N PRO A 353 6.78 -13.32 15.43
CA PRO A 353 7.61 -13.53 16.63
C PRO A 353 9.12 -13.44 16.36
N ASP A 354 9.55 -13.78 15.15
CA ASP A 354 10.94 -13.72 14.67
C ASP A 354 11.33 -12.33 14.13
N ASN A 355 10.47 -11.33 14.34
CA ASN A 355 10.60 -9.97 13.79
C ASN A 355 10.60 -9.91 12.24
N LYS A 356 10.18 -10.97 11.58
CA LYS A 356 10.00 -11.01 10.13
C LYS A 356 8.74 -10.26 9.73
N LEU A 357 8.82 -9.44 8.70
CA LEU A 357 7.66 -8.77 8.11
C LEU A 357 6.71 -9.81 7.50
N ILE A 358 5.46 -9.85 7.97
CA ILE A 358 4.43 -10.79 7.52
C ILE A 358 3.49 -10.12 6.54
N PHE A 359 3.08 -8.89 6.85
CA PHE A 359 2.08 -8.17 6.07
C PHE A 359 2.27 -6.67 6.18
N THR A 360 1.97 -5.96 5.09
CA THR A 360 1.92 -4.49 5.07
C THR A 360 0.58 -4.06 4.48
N GLN A 361 -0.09 -3.15 5.15
CA GLN A 361 -1.28 -2.47 4.66
C GLN A 361 -0.97 -0.99 4.49
N GLU A 362 -1.20 -0.45 3.30
CA GLU A 362 -1.05 0.98 3.00
C GLU A 362 -2.35 1.52 2.43
N ARG A 363 -2.78 2.67 2.92
CA ARG A 363 -4.00 3.35 2.48
C ARG A 363 -3.79 4.85 2.41
N SER A 364 -4.15 5.42 1.28
CA SER A 364 -4.27 6.87 1.15
C SER A 364 -5.71 7.26 1.40
N VAL A 365 -5.91 8.20 2.32
CA VAL A 365 -7.22 8.74 2.68
C VAL A 365 -7.21 10.22 2.37
N SER A 366 -8.06 10.63 1.44
CA SER A 366 -8.25 12.04 1.09
C SER A 366 -9.73 12.31 0.86
N ASP A 367 -10.18 13.49 1.25
CA ASP A 367 -11.55 13.93 0.99
C ASP A 367 -11.56 15.44 0.74
N SER A 368 -12.62 15.90 0.06
CA SER A 368 -12.90 17.29 -0.20
C SER A 368 -14.22 17.69 0.47
N LEU A 369 -14.10 18.45 1.53
CA LEU A 369 -15.19 18.87 2.39
C LEU A 369 -15.73 20.23 1.95
N ASP A 370 -17.04 20.41 2.00
CA ASP A 370 -17.63 21.74 1.99
C ASP A 370 -17.57 22.36 3.39
N LYS A 371 -17.89 23.66 3.49
CA LYS A 371 -17.85 24.40 4.74
C LYS A 371 -18.81 23.86 5.82
N SER A 372 -19.95 23.32 5.41
CA SER A 372 -20.94 22.74 6.33
C SER A 372 -20.38 21.46 6.98
N ARG A 373 -19.84 20.57 6.16
CA ARG A 373 -19.24 19.32 6.60
C ARG A 373 -18.00 19.57 7.47
N LEU A 374 -17.15 20.53 7.07
CA LEU A 374 -16.00 20.94 7.88
C LEU A 374 -16.44 21.42 9.27
N ASN A 375 -17.45 22.29 9.35
CA ASN A 375 -17.99 22.79 10.63
C ASN A 375 -18.54 21.66 11.51
N ALA A 376 -19.12 20.61 10.92
CA ALA A 376 -19.66 19.47 11.65
C ALA A 376 -18.57 18.59 12.29
N ILE A 377 -17.34 18.62 11.78
CA ILE A 377 -16.25 17.74 12.21
C ILE A 377 -15.07 18.50 12.85
N LYS A 378 -14.99 19.83 12.74
CA LYS A 378 -13.86 20.65 13.18
C LYS A 378 -13.44 20.46 14.65
N ASP A 379 -14.41 20.10 15.51
CA ASP A 379 -14.19 19.87 16.94
C ASP A 379 -14.05 18.37 17.28
N ARG A 380 -13.95 17.48 16.27
CA ARG A 380 -13.84 16.04 16.46
C ARG A 380 -12.45 15.55 16.08
N ALA A 381 -11.87 14.71 16.93
CA ALA A 381 -10.63 14.03 16.59
C ALA A 381 -10.81 13.14 15.35
N PHE A 382 -9.86 13.21 14.43
CA PHE A 382 -9.85 12.35 13.26
C PHE A 382 -9.49 10.93 13.67
N GLY A 383 -10.20 9.94 13.11
CA GLY A 383 -9.95 8.52 13.26
C GLY A 383 -9.95 7.79 11.92
N TYR A 384 -9.11 6.77 11.83
CA TYR A 384 -9.10 5.82 10.73
C TYR A 384 -9.27 4.41 11.26
N GLU A 385 -10.21 3.66 10.72
CA GLU A 385 -10.53 2.30 11.16
C GLU A 385 -10.37 1.30 10.03
N SER A 386 -9.79 0.12 10.32
CA SER A 386 -9.64 -0.95 9.35
C SER A 386 -9.49 -2.32 10.03
N ILE A 387 -9.31 -3.36 9.23
CA ILE A 387 -9.20 -4.76 9.64
C ILE A 387 -7.90 -5.36 9.11
N LEU A 388 -7.22 -6.12 9.95
CA LEU A 388 -6.11 -7.01 9.58
C LEU A 388 -6.57 -8.46 9.76
N PRO A 389 -6.63 -9.27 8.69
CA PRO A 389 -7.08 -10.66 8.76
C PRO A 389 -5.95 -11.59 9.26
N LEU A 390 -5.51 -11.36 10.50
CA LEU A 390 -4.37 -12.05 11.08
C LEU A 390 -4.75 -13.43 11.65
N PRO A 391 -3.94 -14.48 11.41
CA PRO A 391 -4.03 -15.75 12.08
C PRO A 391 -3.80 -15.64 13.58
N PRO A 392 -4.16 -16.69 14.39
CA PRO A 392 -3.73 -16.79 15.77
C PRO A 392 -2.21 -16.69 15.90
N GLY A 393 -1.72 -15.91 16.86
CA GLY A 393 -0.28 -15.69 17.05
C GLY A 393 0.04 -14.43 17.83
N LYS A 394 1.33 -14.19 18.03
CA LYS A 394 1.85 -12.94 18.62
C LYS A 394 2.46 -12.08 17.52
N TYR A 395 2.11 -10.82 17.51
CA TYR A 395 2.53 -9.88 16.48
C TYR A 395 2.99 -8.57 17.10
N ARG A 396 3.97 -7.94 16.47
CA ARG A 396 4.32 -6.54 16.65
C ARG A 396 3.77 -5.74 15.47
N LEU A 397 2.97 -4.76 15.76
CA LEU A 397 2.36 -3.86 14.78
C LEU A 397 3.05 -2.50 14.83
N ASP A 398 3.37 -1.99 13.68
CA ASP A 398 3.99 -0.69 13.49
C ASP A 398 3.05 0.17 12.66
N PHE A 399 2.50 1.22 13.28
CA PHE A 399 1.55 2.14 12.70
C PHE A 399 2.24 3.45 12.34
N LEU A 400 2.11 3.87 11.09
CA LEU A 400 2.58 5.15 10.60
C LEU A 400 1.41 5.88 9.94
N LEU A 401 1.10 7.06 10.43
CA LEU A 401 0.18 8.00 9.79
C LEU A 401 0.98 9.19 9.28
N THR A 402 0.92 9.46 7.99
CA THR A 402 1.62 10.58 7.36
C THR A 402 0.61 11.63 6.92
N ASP A 403 0.72 12.85 7.46
CA ASP A 403 0.01 14.04 6.97
C ASP A 403 0.87 14.68 5.89
N TRP A 404 0.42 14.59 4.64
CA TRP A 404 1.18 15.05 3.48
C TRP A 404 1.24 16.56 3.35
N GLN A 405 0.29 17.26 3.93
CA GLN A 405 0.25 18.74 3.85
C GLN A 405 1.29 19.34 4.77
N LYS A 406 1.45 18.81 5.98
CA LYS A 406 2.50 19.23 6.93
C LYS A 406 3.83 18.49 6.76
N LYS A 407 3.88 17.40 5.99
CA LYS A 407 5.04 16.50 5.89
C LYS A 407 5.45 15.91 7.25
N ILE A 408 4.47 15.61 8.08
CA ILE A 408 4.67 15.03 9.42
C ILE A 408 4.23 13.57 9.38
N GLY A 409 5.08 12.68 9.90
CA GLY A 409 4.74 11.29 10.18
C GLY A 409 4.49 11.10 11.67
N LEU A 410 3.39 10.50 12.05
CA LEU A 410 3.06 10.08 13.41
C LEU A 410 3.20 8.56 13.50
N HIS A 411 3.86 8.07 14.54
CA HIS A 411 4.23 6.68 14.68
C HIS A 411 3.76 6.10 16.02
N ALA A 412 3.31 4.84 16.00
CA ALA A 412 3.03 4.08 17.21
C ALA A 412 3.33 2.58 16.97
N GLU A 413 3.77 1.92 18.02
CA GLU A 413 3.93 0.46 18.03
C GLU A 413 2.96 -0.19 19.01
N ARG A 414 2.49 -1.41 18.68
CA ARG A 414 1.67 -2.24 19.57
C ARG A 414 2.07 -3.69 19.43
N GLU A 415 2.17 -4.37 20.56
CA GLU A 415 2.19 -5.81 20.61
C GLU A 415 0.78 -6.33 20.81
N VAL A 416 0.39 -7.30 20.01
CA VAL A 416 -0.93 -7.92 20.08
C VAL A 416 -0.80 -9.44 20.08
N THR A 417 -1.70 -10.09 20.80
CA THR A 417 -1.83 -11.54 20.77
C THR A 417 -3.22 -11.88 20.23
N ILE A 418 -3.26 -12.63 19.13
CA ILE A 418 -4.49 -13.21 18.61
C ILE A 418 -4.61 -14.61 19.21
N PRO A 419 -5.60 -14.86 20.06
CA PRO A 419 -5.77 -16.16 20.71
C PRO A 419 -6.07 -17.27 19.69
N ASN A 420 -5.61 -18.49 20.01
CA ASN A 420 -5.94 -19.67 19.21
C ASN A 420 -7.20 -20.35 19.75
N SER A 421 -8.31 -20.07 19.11
CA SER A 421 -9.60 -20.62 19.51
C SER A 421 -9.75 -22.15 19.40
N ALA A 422 -8.83 -22.80 18.71
CA ALA A 422 -8.84 -24.28 18.61
C ALA A 422 -8.12 -24.95 19.81
N SER A 423 -7.13 -24.26 20.40
CA SER A 423 -6.37 -24.74 21.55
C SER A 423 -6.84 -24.17 22.90
N ASP A 424 -7.35 -22.93 22.87
CA ASP A 424 -7.72 -22.19 24.06
C ASP A 424 -9.19 -22.45 24.40
N LYS A 425 -9.43 -23.14 25.50
CA LYS A 425 -10.77 -23.62 25.86
C LYS A 425 -11.76 -22.49 26.18
N LEU A 426 -11.27 -21.41 26.80
CA LEU A 426 -12.06 -20.25 27.20
C LEU A 426 -11.21 -18.99 27.03
N VAL A 427 -11.66 -18.00 26.27
CA VAL A 427 -10.91 -16.78 25.97
C VAL A 427 -11.78 -15.54 26.00
N ILE A 428 -11.25 -14.44 26.52
CA ILE A 428 -11.70 -13.08 26.26
C ILE A 428 -10.56 -12.40 25.48
N PRO A 429 -10.70 -12.18 24.17
CA PRO A 429 -9.60 -11.66 23.34
C PRO A 429 -9.23 -10.22 23.63
N GLY A 430 -10.17 -9.45 24.16
CA GLY A 430 -10.01 -8.03 24.51
C GLY A 430 -11.34 -7.42 24.92
N VAL A 431 -11.28 -6.20 25.43
CA VAL A 431 -12.45 -5.39 25.79
C VAL A 431 -12.34 -4.05 25.08
N VAL A 432 -13.43 -3.57 24.51
CA VAL A 432 -13.51 -2.25 23.86
C VAL A 432 -14.46 -1.34 24.65
N PRO A 433 -13.95 -0.24 25.24
CA PRO A 433 -14.80 0.84 25.71
C PRO A 433 -15.35 1.60 24.52
N PHE A 434 -16.66 1.93 24.52
CA PHE A 434 -17.29 2.57 23.37
C PHE A 434 -18.21 3.74 23.76
N ILE A 435 -18.40 4.65 22.81
CA ILE A 435 -19.28 5.84 22.93
C ILE A 435 -20.67 5.55 22.40
N SER A 436 -20.75 4.90 21.24
CA SER A 436 -22.02 4.56 20.58
C SER A 436 -22.00 3.13 20.04
N ALA A 437 -23.18 2.57 19.90
CA ALA A 437 -23.44 1.28 19.32
C ALA A 437 -24.53 1.44 18.27
N ASP A 438 -24.20 1.16 17.01
CA ASP A 438 -25.08 1.40 15.86
C ASP A 438 -25.36 0.06 15.16
N ALA A 439 -26.57 -0.19 14.69
CA ALA A 439 -26.93 -1.42 13.99
C ALA A 439 -26.21 -1.51 12.64
N VAL A 440 -25.74 -2.71 12.30
CA VAL A 440 -25.09 -3.03 11.03
C VAL A 440 -25.78 -4.22 10.38
N GLU A 441 -25.96 -4.17 9.07
CA GLU A 441 -26.50 -5.30 8.32
C GLU A 441 -25.63 -6.56 8.50
N SER A 442 -26.27 -7.71 8.63
CA SER A 442 -25.56 -8.98 8.88
C SER A 442 -24.50 -9.30 7.83
N SER A 443 -24.74 -8.94 6.58
CA SER A 443 -23.77 -9.10 5.47
C SER A 443 -22.52 -8.22 5.60
N ALA A 444 -22.61 -7.10 6.33
CA ALA A 444 -21.54 -6.13 6.50
C ALA A 444 -20.71 -6.33 7.77
N VAL A 445 -21.17 -7.18 8.72
CA VAL A 445 -20.51 -7.35 10.03
C VAL A 445 -19.05 -7.75 9.89
N ASP A 446 -18.74 -8.71 9.01
CA ASP A 446 -17.39 -9.23 8.86
C ASP A 446 -16.44 -8.25 8.14
N HIS A 447 -16.97 -7.21 7.55
CA HIS A 447 -16.27 -6.16 6.79
C HIS A 447 -16.31 -4.78 7.45
N THR A 448 -16.92 -4.68 8.61
CA THR A 448 -17.02 -3.44 9.39
C THR A 448 -16.11 -3.54 10.61
N PRO A 449 -15.10 -2.69 10.77
CA PRO A 449 -14.24 -2.68 11.96
C PRO A 449 -15.09 -2.46 13.23
N PHE A 450 -14.76 -3.16 14.31
CA PHE A 450 -15.46 -3.14 15.60
C PHE A 450 -16.96 -3.50 15.50
N ALA A 451 -17.37 -4.21 14.46
CA ALA A 451 -18.71 -4.76 14.37
C ALA A 451 -18.74 -6.21 14.84
N MET A 452 -19.67 -6.50 15.75
CA MET A 452 -19.86 -7.82 16.34
C MET A 452 -21.36 -8.06 16.50
N ALA A 453 -21.85 -9.25 16.11
CA ALA A 453 -23.26 -9.65 16.23
C ALA A 453 -24.28 -8.61 15.74
N GLY A 454 -24.02 -7.97 14.59
CA GLY A 454 -24.91 -6.97 13.99
C GLY A 454 -24.84 -5.57 14.61
N VAL A 455 -23.85 -5.31 15.47
CA VAL A 455 -23.67 -4.00 16.12
C VAL A 455 -22.25 -3.49 15.87
N LYS A 456 -22.12 -2.29 15.35
CA LYS A 456 -20.88 -1.52 15.24
C LYS A 456 -20.68 -0.71 16.52
N PHE A 457 -19.58 -0.90 17.19
CA PHE A 457 -19.18 -0.13 18.35
C PHE A 457 -18.19 0.96 17.92
N THR A 458 -18.44 2.21 18.33
CA THR A 458 -17.45 3.30 18.16
C THR A 458 -16.53 3.33 19.37
N PRO A 459 -15.28 2.86 19.28
CA PRO A 459 -14.41 2.74 20.44
C PRO A 459 -13.98 4.10 20.98
N ILE A 460 -13.67 4.17 22.28
CA ILE A 460 -13.02 5.31 22.92
C ILE A 460 -11.51 5.10 22.82
N ALA A 461 -10.79 6.11 22.36
CA ALA A 461 -9.33 6.10 22.28
C ALA A 461 -8.73 6.91 23.44
N GLY A 462 -7.46 6.66 23.73
CA GLY A 462 -6.64 7.43 24.64
C GLY A 462 -5.52 6.58 25.24
N SER A 463 -4.36 7.18 25.39
CA SER A 463 -3.22 6.55 26.07
C SER A 463 -2.58 7.54 27.08
N PRO A 464 -3.06 7.56 28.31
CA PRO A 464 -4.08 6.71 28.94
C PRO A 464 -5.50 7.03 28.49
N LEU A 465 -6.38 6.03 28.51
CA LEU A 465 -7.81 6.24 28.32
C LEU A 465 -8.34 7.19 29.39
N MET A 466 -9.01 8.26 28.98
CA MET A 466 -9.60 9.24 29.89
C MET A 466 -11.13 9.19 29.84
N LEU A 467 -11.77 9.16 30.99
CA LEU A 467 -13.23 9.11 31.14
C LEU A 467 -13.71 10.21 32.10
N ASN A 468 -14.87 10.75 31.85
CA ASN A 468 -15.45 11.76 32.71
C ASN A 468 -16.17 11.10 33.91
N PRO A 469 -15.89 11.51 35.17
CA PRO A 469 -16.64 11.09 36.33
C PRO A 469 -18.12 11.40 36.17
N GLY A 470 -18.98 10.46 36.60
CA GLY A 470 -20.44 10.59 36.47
C GLY A 470 -21.01 10.15 35.12
N GLN A 471 -20.19 9.84 34.12
CA GLN A 471 -20.60 9.15 32.91
C GLN A 471 -20.67 7.65 33.12
N ASN A 472 -21.16 6.94 32.11
CA ASN A 472 -21.12 5.48 32.08
C ASN A 472 -19.88 4.99 31.31
N LEU A 473 -19.12 4.08 31.89
CA LEU A 473 -18.22 3.24 31.12
C LEU A 473 -19.07 2.18 30.41
N GLN A 474 -19.13 2.22 29.10
CA GLN A 474 -19.77 1.21 28.27
C GLN A 474 -18.68 0.34 27.67
N ILE A 475 -18.80 -0.96 27.81
CA ILE A 475 -17.82 -1.94 27.29
C ILE A 475 -18.52 -2.99 26.45
N ALA A 476 -17.83 -3.45 25.40
CA ALA A 476 -18.20 -4.62 24.62
C ALA A 476 -16.98 -5.55 24.47
N TYR A 477 -17.25 -6.84 24.40
CA TYR A 477 -16.23 -7.87 24.24
C TYR A 477 -16.85 -9.16 23.69
N GLN A 478 -16.01 -10.05 23.21
CA GLN A 478 -16.40 -11.41 22.88
C GLN A 478 -15.90 -12.39 23.95
N ILE A 479 -16.65 -13.45 24.17
CA ILE A 479 -16.22 -14.66 24.87
C ILE A 479 -16.07 -15.74 23.80
N TRP A 480 -14.93 -16.41 23.73
CA TRP A 480 -14.71 -17.51 22.81
C TRP A 480 -14.57 -18.82 23.59
N VAL A 481 -15.27 -19.86 23.11
CA VAL A 481 -15.10 -21.24 23.52
C VAL A 481 -14.80 -22.09 22.29
N ALA A 482 -14.22 -23.25 22.51
CA ALA A 482 -13.99 -24.19 21.40
C ALA A 482 -15.34 -24.75 20.91
N PRO A 483 -15.62 -24.78 19.61
CA PRO A 483 -16.94 -25.20 19.08
C PRO A 483 -17.35 -26.63 19.50
N GLN A 484 -16.38 -27.51 19.71
CA GLN A 484 -16.64 -28.88 20.22
C GLN A 484 -17.19 -28.90 21.66
N GLU A 485 -16.88 -27.91 22.47
CA GLU A 485 -17.35 -27.80 23.85
C GLU A 485 -18.83 -27.37 23.93
N LEU A 486 -19.33 -26.61 22.93
CA LEU A 486 -20.73 -26.18 22.86
C LEU A 486 -21.70 -27.35 22.83
N ARG A 487 -21.35 -28.44 22.14
CA ARG A 487 -22.19 -29.63 22.01
C ARG A 487 -22.16 -30.50 23.29
N ALA A 488 -21.04 -30.56 23.93
CA ALA A 488 -20.84 -31.38 25.14
C ALA A 488 -21.50 -30.75 26.36
N GLU A 489 -21.70 -29.45 26.40
CA GLU A 489 -22.04 -28.70 27.62
C GLU A 489 -23.21 -27.72 27.46
N ALA A 490 -24.15 -27.98 26.53
CA ALA A 490 -25.23 -27.08 26.18
C ALA A 490 -26.11 -26.58 27.35
N GLY A 491 -26.14 -27.33 28.49
CA GLY A 491 -26.86 -26.96 29.71
C GLY A 491 -26.06 -26.20 30.75
N GLN A 492 -24.76 -26.00 30.54
CA GLN A 492 -23.90 -25.32 31.50
C GLN A 492 -23.91 -23.80 31.31
N LYS A 493 -23.47 -23.10 32.37
CA LYS A 493 -23.31 -21.64 32.37
C LYS A 493 -21.86 -21.30 32.71
N LEU A 494 -21.44 -20.15 32.20
CA LEU A 494 -20.20 -19.48 32.59
C LEU A 494 -20.54 -18.36 33.55
N ASP A 495 -19.76 -18.25 34.61
CA ASP A 495 -19.85 -17.15 35.57
C ASP A 495 -19.02 -15.98 35.04
N VAL A 496 -19.60 -14.78 35.00
CA VAL A 496 -18.97 -13.56 34.54
C VAL A 496 -18.86 -12.59 35.72
N HIS A 497 -17.65 -12.25 36.04
CA HIS A 497 -17.32 -11.37 37.15
C HIS A 497 -16.75 -10.03 36.63
N TYR A 498 -17.34 -8.94 37.02
CA TYR A 498 -16.88 -7.60 36.71
C TYR A 498 -16.38 -6.92 37.97
N ALA A 499 -15.19 -6.32 37.90
CA ALA A 499 -14.64 -5.50 38.98
C ALA A 499 -14.22 -4.11 38.43
N LEU A 500 -14.59 -3.06 39.14
CA LEU A 500 -14.31 -1.69 38.78
C LEU A 500 -13.87 -0.90 39.99
N GLY A 501 -12.63 -0.42 40.02
CA GLY A 501 -12.08 0.33 41.16
C GLY A 501 -10.62 0.77 40.96
N GLN A 502 -10.00 1.23 42.03
CA GLN A 502 -8.59 1.59 42.00
C GLN A 502 -7.71 0.31 41.98
N PRO A 503 -6.59 0.32 41.21
CA PRO A 503 -5.73 -0.89 41.13
C PRO A 503 -5.24 -1.45 42.49
N ALA A 504 -5.01 -0.56 43.44
CA ALA A 504 -4.57 -0.97 44.80
C ALA A 504 -5.69 -1.58 45.64
N ASN A 505 -6.96 -1.38 45.32
CA ASN A 505 -8.12 -1.72 46.12
C ASN A 505 -9.24 -2.40 45.32
N LEU A 506 -8.90 -3.23 44.35
CA LEU A 506 -9.88 -3.93 43.54
C LEU A 506 -10.83 -4.82 44.32
N GLY A 507 -10.39 -5.35 45.48
CA GLY A 507 -11.21 -6.14 46.35
C GLY A 507 -12.32 -5.37 47.10
N THR A 508 -12.29 -4.03 47.10
CA THR A 508 -13.34 -3.16 47.68
C THR A 508 -14.13 -2.40 46.60
N SER A 509 -13.93 -2.77 45.33
CA SER A 509 -14.48 -2.13 44.18
C SER A 509 -15.96 -2.51 43.95
N THR A 510 -16.62 -1.78 43.07
CA THR A 510 -17.92 -2.20 42.55
C THR A 510 -17.77 -3.53 41.81
N VAL A 511 -18.40 -4.56 42.36
CA VAL A 511 -18.40 -5.90 41.79
C VAL A 511 -19.79 -6.19 41.26
N VAL A 512 -19.86 -6.76 40.08
CA VAL A 512 -21.12 -7.25 39.47
C VAL A 512 -20.88 -8.64 38.94
N ASP A 513 -21.71 -9.58 39.39
CA ASP A 513 -21.69 -10.96 38.92
C ASP A 513 -22.84 -11.18 37.94
N ASP A 514 -22.59 -11.95 36.90
CA ASP A 514 -23.53 -12.28 35.85
C ASP A 514 -23.29 -13.73 35.40
N GLN A 515 -24.20 -14.29 34.63
CA GLN A 515 -24.06 -15.62 34.05
C GLN A 515 -24.46 -15.62 32.59
N VAL A 516 -23.70 -16.31 31.75
CA VAL A 516 -24.04 -16.55 30.35
C VAL A 516 -24.19 -18.05 30.12
N ALA A 517 -25.25 -18.44 29.42
CA ALA A 517 -25.52 -19.84 29.13
C ALA A 517 -24.81 -20.25 27.83
N MET A 518 -24.32 -21.49 27.76
CA MET A 518 -23.63 -22.02 26.60
C MET A 518 -24.47 -22.04 25.32
N ASN A 519 -25.79 -22.08 25.44
CA ASN A 519 -26.71 -22.02 24.31
C ASN A 519 -26.88 -20.62 23.69
N GLN A 520 -26.29 -19.59 24.29
CA GLN A 520 -26.27 -18.21 23.74
C GLN A 520 -25.10 -18.00 22.76
N PHE A 521 -24.14 -18.92 22.75
CA PHE A 521 -23.02 -18.86 21.82
C PHE A 521 -23.47 -19.22 20.40
N ASP A 522 -22.90 -18.56 19.42
CA ASP A 522 -23.08 -18.93 18.02
C ASP A 522 -22.41 -20.24 17.65
N ALA A 523 -22.62 -20.73 16.42
CA ALA A 523 -22.05 -21.99 15.95
C ALA A 523 -20.50 -21.99 15.89
N THR A 524 -19.87 -20.81 15.88
CA THR A 524 -18.41 -20.65 15.88
C THR A 524 -17.82 -20.71 17.29
N GLY A 525 -18.66 -20.74 18.33
CA GLY A 525 -18.23 -20.66 19.73
C GLY A 525 -17.94 -19.23 20.19
N SER A 526 -18.57 -18.24 19.58
CA SER A 526 -18.44 -16.84 19.96
C SER A 526 -19.74 -16.31 20.59
N LEU A 527 -19.59 -15.52 21.64
CA LEU A 527 -20.67 -14.74 22.26
C LEU A 527 -20.23 -13.30 22.41
N VAL A 528 -20.99 -12.37 21.85
CA VAL A 528 -20.82 -10.93 22.09
C VAL A 528 -21.58 -10.55 23.36
N ASN A 529 -20.89 -9.90 24.29
CA ASN A 529 -21.47 -9.38 25.50
C ASN A 529 -21.05 -7.92 25.71
N GLY A 530 -21.87 -7.16 26.40
CA GLY A 530 -21.61 -5.77 26.72
C GLY A 530 -22.32 -5.34 27.99
N LYS A 531 -21.72 -4.39 28.69
CA LYS A 531 -22.27 -3.89 29.95
C LYS A 531 -21.96 -2.41 30.16
N LYS A 532 -22.80 -1.78 30.96
CA LYS A 532 -22.74 -0.36 31.30
C LYS A 532 -22.48 -0.22 32.80
N PHE A 533 -21.48 0.55 33.17
CA PHE A 533 -21.10 0.82 34.55
C PHE A 533 -21.13 2.32 34.83
N PRO A 534 -21.92 2.79 35.79
CA PRO A 534 -21.89 4.18 36.20
C PRO A 534 -20.55 4.47 36.90
N LEU A 535 -19.84 5.50 36.44
CA LEU A 535 -18.64 5.99 37.11
C LEU A 535 -19.06 6.96 38.24
N ASN A 536 -18.49 6.75 39.44
CA ASN A 536 -18.78 7.64 40.57
C ASN A 536 -18.33 9.09 40.22
N PRO A 537 -19.23 10.08 40.39
CA PRO A 537 -18.90 11.48 40.08
C PRO A 537 -17.72 12.07 40.87
N GLN A 538 -17.37 11.48 41.99
CA GLN A 538 -16.25 11.89 42.81
C GLN A 538 -14.91 11.26 42.47
N TRP A 539 -14.91 10.39 41.46
CA TRP A 539 -13.69 9.70 41.06
C TRP A 539 -12.72 10.64 40.35
N ILE A 540 -11.49 10.68 40.84
CA ILE A 540 -10.36 11.37 40.22
C ILE A 540 -9.15 10.46 40.31
N GLY A 541 -8.39 10.34 39.23
CA GLY A 541 -7.16 9.55 39.18
C GLY A 541 -7.29 8.23 38.41
N SER A 542 -6.43 7.27 38.70
CA SER A 542 -6.30 6.03 37.94
C SER A 542 -7.21 4.94 38.49
N TYR A 543 -7.93 4.31 37.57
CA TYR A 543 -8.86 3.20 37.84
C TYR A 543 -8.60 2.03 36.89
N MET A 544 -9.08 0.88 37.24
CA MET A 544 -9.03 -0.34 36.45
C MET A 544 -10.40 -0.99 36.41
N PHE A 545 -10.80 -1.38 35.22
CA PHE A 545 -11.93 -2.27 34.97
C PHE A 545 -11.38 -3.65 34.63
N THR A 546 -11.99 -4.70 35.17
CA THR A 546 -11.66 -6.09 34.84
C THR A 546 -12.93 -6.86 34.57
N VAL A 547 -12.94 -7.66 33.51
CA VAL A 547 -13.92 -8.71 33.28
C VAL A 547 -13.21 -10.06 33.33
N ALA A 548 -13.74 -10.99 34.13
CA ALA A 548 -13.28 -12.36 34.22
C ALA A 548 -14.44 -13.30 33.94
N VAL A 549 -14.17 -14.37 33.20
CA VAL A 549 -15.12 -15.44 32.94
C VAL A 549 -14.54 -16.75 33.41
N SER A 550 -15.34 -17.52 34.11
CA SER A 550 -14.92 -18.82 34.62
C SER A 550 -16.02 -19.87 34.39
N ARG A 551 -15.58 -21.13 34.34
CA ARG A 551 -16.48 -22.26 34.22
C ARG A 551 -16.61 -22.93 35.59
N ALA A 552 -17.83 -23.00 36.13
CA ALA A 552 -18.10 -23.59 37.41
C ALA A 552 -17.55 -25.02 37.53
N GLY A 553 -16.90 -25.34 38.65
CA GLY A 553 -16.32 -26.66 38.91
C GLY A 553 -15.08 -27.02 38.11
N THR A 554 -14.50 -26.07 37.37
CA THR A 554 -13.24 -26.29 36.61
C THR A 554 -12.20 -25.20 36.95
N SER A 555 -10.95 -25.43 36.53
CA SER A 555 -9.89 -24.40 36.60
C SER A 555 -9.86 -23.47 35.39
N GLN A 556 -10.83 -23.60 34.48
CA GLN A 556 -10.88 -22.76 33.27
C GLN A 556 -11.37 -21.33 33.59
N HIS A 557 -10.52 -20.37 33.34
CA HIS A 557 -10.86 -18.96 33.48
C HIS A 557 -10.14 -18.12 32.44
N ALA A 558 -10.74 -17.01 32.07
CA ALA A 558 -10.15 -15.98 31.22
C ALA A 558 -10.46 -14.62 31.82
N SER A 559 -9.53 -13.68 31.72
CA SER A 559 -9.75 -12.34 32.23
C SER A 559 -9.03 -11.30 31.33
N VAL A 560 -9.59 -10.09 31.26
CA VAL A 560 -8.98 -8.95 30.61
C VAL A 560 -9.24 -7.69 31.44
N SER A 561 -8.24 -6.80 31.50
CA SER A 561 -8.33 -5.55 32.24
C SER A 561 -8.14 -4.34 31.33
N LEU A 562 -8.81 -3.25 31.68
CA LEU A 562 -8.74 -1.95 31.02
C LEU A 562 -8.38 -0.90 32.07
N ASN A 563 -7.25 -0.20 31.86
CA ASN A 563 -6.86 0.91 32.71
C ASN A 563 -7.37 2.23 32.13
N PHE A 564 -7.88 3.12 32.99
CA PHE A 564 -8.32 4.45 32.62
C PHE A 564 -8.07 5.48 33.72
N LYS A 565 -8.12 6.75 33.33
CA LYS A 565 -8.09 7.87 34.30
C LYS A 565 -9.46 8.55 34.31
N ALA A 566 -9.99 8.74 35.52
CA ALA A 566 -11.16 9.58 35.72
C ALA A 566 -10.67 11.02 35.90
N VAL A 567 -11.11 11.92 35.02
CA VAL A 567 -10.71 13.33 35.00
C VAL A 567 -11.93 14.22 34.70
N GLY A 568 -12.05 15.34 35.41
CA GLY A 568 -13.15 16.30 35.17
C GLY A 568 -12.97 17.05 33.84
N GLY A 569 -14.08 17.33 33.15
CA GLY A 569 -14.12 18.06 31.89
C GLY A 569 -14.81 17.33 30.74
N ASP A 570 -15.10 18.01 29.66
CA ASP A 570 -15.70 17.41 28.44
C ASP A 570 -14.62 16.73 27.62
N ILE A 571 -14.25 15.50 27.97
CA ILE A 571 -13.06 14.84 27.44
C ILE A 571 -13.39 13.88 26.31
N VAL A 572 -14.57 13.29 26.29
CA VAL A 572 -14.91 12.25 25.33
C VAL A 572 -15.92 12.78 24.31
N GLN A 573 -15.40 13.28 23.19
CA GLN A 573 -16.23 13.61 22.04
C GLN A 573 -16.27 12.43 21.06
N LYS A 574 -17.41 12.28 20.36
CA LYS A 574 -17.51 11.29 19.28
C LYS A 574 -16.51 11.65 18.19
N PRO A 575 -15.56 10.76 17.86
CA PRO A 575 -14.55 11.03 16.82
C PRO A 575 -15.20 11.16 15.46
N TRP A 576 -14.46 11.71 14.52
CA TRP A 576 -14.75 11.62 13.11
C TRP A 576 -13.96 10.44 12.53
N ASP A 577 -14.60 9.29 12.47
CA ASP A 577 -13.96 8.07 11.95
C ASP A 577 -14.19 7.94 10.44
N VAL A 578 -13.10 7.65 9.73
CA VAL A 578 -13.12 7.23 8.35
C VAL A 578 -12.80 5.74 8.31
N THR A 579 -13.77 4.94 7.89
CA THR A 579 -13.57 3.51 7.68
C THR A 579 -12.88 3.28 6.35
N ASP A 580 -11.97 2.32 6.30
CA ASP A 580 -11.32 1.89 5.06
C ASP A 580 -12.38 1.47 4.03
N SER A 581 -12.62 2.34 3.05
CA SER A 581 -13.64 2.10 2.03
C SER A 581 -13.34 0.89 1.12
N MET A 582 -12.10 0.43 1.12
CA MET A 582 -11.70 -0.76 0.37
C MET A 582 -12.25 -2.03 1.00
N ILE A 583 -12.45 -2.06 2.33
CA ILE A 583 -12.96 -3.26 3.02
C ILE A 583 -14.35 -3.65 2.51
N ALA A 584 -15.24 -2.70 2.29
CA ALA A 584 -16.57 -2.97 1.76
C ALA A 584 -16.52 -3.51 0.32
N LYS A 585 -15.57 -3.02 -0.51
CA LYS A 585 -15.33 -3.52 -1.87
C LYS A 585 -14.60 -4.87 -1.86
N GLU A 586 -13.75 -5.09 -0.87
CA GLU A 586 -12.95 -6.31 -0.69
C GLU A 586 -13.83 -7.52 -0.35
N ALA A 587 -14.99 -7.30 0.28
CA ALA A 587 -15.94 -8.34 0.62
C ALA A 587 -16.38 -9.17 -0.58
N ASP A 588 -16.72 -8.48 -1.67
CA ASP A 588 -17.26 -9.09 -2.88
C ASP A 588 -16.16 -9.72 -3.77
N GLN A 589 -14.91 -9.31 -3.59
CA GLN A 589 -13.77 -9.69 -4.44
C GLN A 589 -12.83 -10.72 -3.83
N GLY A 590 -13.12 -11.27 -2.66
CA GLY A 590 -12.26 -12.25 -2.00
C GLY A 590 -10.93 -11.68 -1.46
N ILE A 591 -10.76 -10.38 -1.42
CA ILE A 591 -9.50 -9.72 -1.03
C ILE A 591 -9.13 -10.02 0.43
N LEU A 592 -10.10 -10.12 1.33
CA LEU A 592 -9.82 -10.52 2.72
C LEU A 592 -9.28 -11.94 2.82
N ASP A 593 -9.83 -12.88 2.04
CA ASP A 593 -9.30 -14.24 1.95
C ASP A 593 -7.89 -14.25 1.33
N GLN A 594 -7.65 -13.47 0.28
CA GLN A 594 -6.32 -13.30 -0.29
C GLN A 594 -5.31 -12.77 0.74
N ARG A 595 -5.65 -11.73 1.49
CA ARG A 595 -4.78 -11.17 2.54
C ARG A 595 -4.51 -12.16 3.67
N ARG A 596 -5.54 -12.91 4.06
CA ARG A 596 -5.40 -13.98 5.06
C ARG A 596 -4.45 -15.06 4.55
N GLY A 597 -4.61 -15.45 3.27
CA GLY A 597 -3.68 -16.34 2.59
C GLY A 597 -2.24 -15.84 2.60
N LEU A 598 -2.02 -14.55 2.35
CA LEU A 598 -0.68 -13.93 2.42
C LEU A 598 -0.07 -13.99 3.83
N CYS A 599 -0.88 -13.77 4.87
CA CYS A 599 -0.40 -13.89 6.26
C CYS A 599 0.05 -15.31 6.59
N TYR A 600 -0.76 -16.33 6.24
CA TYR A 600 -0.41 -17.74 6.44
C TYR A 600 0.81 -18.15 5.63
N PHE A 601 0.90 -17.67 4.37
CA PHE A 601 2.04 -17.92 3.49
C PHE A 601 3.34 -17.36 4.09
N SER A 602 3.32 -16.14 4.56
CA SER A 602 4.50 -15.48 5.17
C SER A 602 4.94 -16.15 6.47
N LEU A 603 4.00 -16.81 7.18
CA LEU A 603 4.25 -17.62 8.37
C LEU A 603 4.72 -19.06 8.04
N GLY A 604 4.81 -19.43 6.75
CA GLY A 604 5.18 -20.79 6.33
C GLY A 604 4.06 -21.83 6.46
N GLN A 605 2.83 -21.42 6.78
CA GLN A 605 1.66 -22.29 6.93
C GLN A 605 0.98 -22.47 5.56
N MET A 606 1.61 -23.31 4.71
CA MET A 606 1.29 -23.40 3.29
C MET A 606 -0.08 -24.02 3.01
N ASP A 607 -0.56 -24.95 3.84
CA ASP A 607 -1.84 -25.62 3.61
C ASP A 607 -3.02 -24.67 3.85
N GLU A 608 -2.95 -23.89 4.92
CA GLU A 608 -3.91 -22.84 5.23
C GLU A 608 -3.87 -21.74 4.16
N ALA A 609 -2.67 -21.30 3.76
CA ALA A 609 -2.50 -20.31 2.72
C ALA A 609 -3.19 -20.71 1.41
N ARG A 610 -2.98 -21.95 0.96
CA ARG A 610 -3.64 -22.50 -0.24
C ARG A 610 -5.16 -22.52 -0.10
N GLY A 611 -5.67 -22.90 1.08
CA GLY A 611 -7.10 -22.88 1.37
C GLY A 611 -7.71 -21.49 1.19
N PHE A 612 -7.03 -20.46 1.67
CA PHE A 612 -7.49 -19.08 1.55
C PHE A 612 -7.36 -18.52 0.14
N PHE A 613 -6.29 -18.80 -0.59
CA PHE A 613 -6.15 -18.36 -1.99
C PHE A 613 -7.20 -19.04 -2.89
N ARG A 614 -7.52 -20.32 -2.67
CA ARG A 614 -8.62 -20.99 -3.39
C ARG A 614 -9.97 -20.32 -3.11
N ARG A 615 -10.25 -19.92 -1.86
CA ARG A 615 -11.49 -19.20 -1.53
C ARG A 615 -11.55 -17.84 -2.18
N ALA A 616 -10.42 -17.11 -2.22
CA ALA A 616 -10.32 -15.85 -2.93
C ALA A 616 -10.67 -16.01 -4.41
N LEU A 617 -10.07 -17.01 -5.08
CA LEU A 617 -10.34 -17.32 -6.49
C LEU A 617 -11.78 -17.82 -6.73
N ALA A 618 -12.39 -18.52 -5.79
CA ALA A 618 -13.78 -18.95 -5.92
C ALA A 618 -14.77 -17.79 -5.87
N ARG A 619 -14.41 -16.69 -5.21
CA ARG A 619 -15.20 -15.44 -5.16
C ARG A 619 -14.92 -14.54 -6.35
N ASP A 620 -13.67 -14.45 -6.76
CA ASP A 620 -13.21 -13.63 -7.88
C ASP A 620 -12.22 -14.45 -8.73
N HIS A 621 -12.73 -15.01 -9.82
CA HIS A 621 -11.93 -15.81 -10.76
C HIS A 621 -10.85 -14.99 -11.47
N ALA A 622 -10.99 -13.67 -11.52
CA ALA A 622 -10.03 -12.75 -12.13
C ALA A 622 -8.93 -12.27 -11.14
N ASN A 623 -8.92 -12.76 -9.91
CA ASN A 623 -7.93 -12.38 -8.90
C ASN A 623 -6.55 -13.00 -9.20
N ASP A 624 -5.80 -12.37 -10.11
CA ASP A 624 -4.47 -12.83 -10.53
C ASP A 624 -3.47 -12.83 -9.38
N ALA A 625 -3.58 -11.90 -8.44
CA ALA A 625 -2.71 -11.88 -7.28
C ALA A 625 -2.89 -13.11 -6.38
N ALA A 626 -4.14 -13.56 -6.14
CA ALA A 626 -4.40 -14.80 -5.41
C ALA A 626 -3.95 -16.03 -6.21
N ARG A 627 -4.09 -16.00 -7.53
CA ARG A 627 -3.64 -17.08 -8.42
C ARG A 627 -2.13 -17.23 -8.41
N SER A 628 -1.38 -16.14 -8.57
CA SER A 628 0.09 -16.16 -8.52
C SER A 628 0.60 -16.70 -7.19
N ARG A 629 0.01 -16.28 -6.08
CA ARG A 629 0.39 -16.81 -4.75
C ARG A 629 0.01 -18.26 -4.54
N LEU A 630 -1.08 -18.73 -5.14
CA LEU A 630 -1.46 -20.14 -5.09
C LEU A 630 -0.49 -21.00 -5.93
N VAL A 631 -0.08 -20.52 -7.10
CA VAL A 631 1.00 -21.14 -7.89
C VAL A 631 2.28 -21.25 -7.08
N GLU A 632 2.69 -20.15 -6.44
CA GLU A 632 3.89 -20.10 -5.60
C GLU A 632 3.81 -21.11 -4.45
N ALA A 633 2.66 -21.19 -3.76
CA ALA A 633 2.44 -22.11 -2.65
C ALA A 633 2.50 -23.59 -3.10
N TYR A 634 1.90 -23.94 -4.22
CA TYR A 634 2.01 -25.30 -4.79
C TYR A 634 3.43 -25.61 -5.23
N PHE A 635 4.08 -24.66 -5.92
CA PHE A 635 5.43 -24.83 -6.41
C PHE A 635 6.43 -25.02 -5.26
N ALA A 636 6.33 -24.26 -4.17
CA ALA A 636 7.15 -24.41 -2.98
C ALA A 636 7.07 -25.81 -2.35
N GLN A 637 5.91 -26.47 -2.48
CA GLN A 637 5.70 -27.85 -2.03
C GLN A 637 6.00 -28.91 -3.09
N LYS A 638 6.49 -28.49 -4.27
CA LYS A 638 6.76 -29.36 -5.43
C LYS A 638 5.51 -30.08 -5.96
N ASP A 639 4.32 -29.52 -5.70
CA ASP A 639 3.06 -30.02 -6.22
C ASP A 639 2.82 -29.43 -7.63
N TYR A 640 3.66 -29.88 -8.58
CA TYR A 640 3.63 -29.41 -9.97
C TYR A 640 2.32 -29.74 -10.66
N SER A 641 1.68 -30.84 -10.28
CA SER A 641 0.41 -31.26 -10.84
C SER A 641 -0.71 -30.26 -10.55
N SER A 642 -0.77 -29.74 -9.35
CA SER A 642 -1.74 -28.71 -8.97
C SER A 642 -1.47 -27.38 -9.66
N VAL A 643 -0.20 -26.99 -9.87
CA VAL A 643 0.15 -25.80 -10.66
C VAL A 643 -0.36 -25.96 -12.10
N VAL A 644 -0.12 -27.11 -12.73
CA VAL A 644 -0.57 -27.40 -14.12
C VAL A 644 -2.10 -27.41 -14.21
N SER A 645 -2.79 -27.99 -13.22
CA SER A 645 -4.25 -27.96 -13.18
C SER A 645 -4.79 -26.52 -13.09
N LEU A 646 -4.25 -25.73 -12.19
CA LEU A 646 -4.64 -24.32 -12.03
C LEU A 646 -4.41 -23.52 -13.32
N TYR A 647 -3.30 -23.77 -14.01
CA TYR A 647 -3.02 -23.18 -15.32
C TYR A 647 -4.03 -23.61 -16.40
N ASN A 648 -4.39 -24.90 -16.44
CA ASN A 648 -5.36 -25.42 -17.40
C ASN A 648 -6.77 -24.82 -17.18
N ASP A 649 -7.15 -24.61 -15.93
CA ASP A 649 -8.47 -24.11 -15.55
C ASP A 649 -8.64 -22.61 -15.82
N ALA A 650 -7.59 -21.83 -15.60
CA ALA A 650 -7.66 -20.38 -15.61
C ALA A 650 -6.93 -19.71 -16.80
N GLY A 651 -5.99 -20.42 -17.44
CA GLY A 651 -5.13 -19.86 -18.48
C GLY A 651 -4.11 -18.86 -17.94
N ILE A 652 -3.57 -18.04 -18.83
CA ILE A 652 -2.70 -16.91 -18.54
C ILE A 652 -3.45 -15.64 -18.89
N THR A 653 -3.38 -14.66 -18.00
CA THR A 653 -3.86 -13.32 -18.26
C THR A 653 -2.69 -12.38 -18.63
N ALA A 654 -3.00 -11.22 -19.17
CA ALA A 654 -2.00 -10.17 -19.40
C ALA A 654 -1.33 -9.70 -18.10
N GLU A 655 -1.98 -9.92 -16.95
CA GLU A 655 -1.53 -9.51 -15.62
C GLU A 655 -0.70 -10.58 -14.90
N THR A 656 -0.65 -11.82 -15.43
CA THR A 656 0.18 -12.88 -14.82
C THR A 656 1.65 -12.46 -14.85
N ASP A 657 2.29 -12.36 -13.69
CA ASP A 657 3.68 -11.93 -13.57
C ASP A 657 4.67 -12.98 -14.12
N SER A 658 5.86 -12.53 -14.49
CA SER A 658 6.86 -13.38 -15.14
C SER A 658 7.36 -14.50 -14.24
N GLU A 659 7.45 -14.28 -12.93
CA GLU A 659 7.87 -15.30 -11.99
C GLU A 659 6.84 -16.43 -11.89
N THR A 660 5.56 -16.09 -11.91
CA THR A 660 4.46 -17.07 -12.00
C THR A 660 4.52 -17.85 -13.31
N LEU A 661 4.78 -17.18 -14.45
CA LEU A 661 4.96 -17.85 -15.74
C LEU A 661 6.11 -18.86 -15.73
N LEU A 662 7.24 -18.48 -15.14
CA LEU A 662 8.40 -19.37 -15.00
C LEU A 662 8.08 -20.59 -14.15
N ARG A 663 7.39 -20.40 -13.01
CA ARG A 663 6.94 -21.52 -12.17
C ARG A 663 5.97 -22.45 -12.88
N ILE A 664 5.06 -21.91 -13.68
CA ILE A 664 4.14 -22.72 -14.51
C ILE A 664 4.92 -23.49 -15.57
N ALA A 665 5.85 -22.86 -16.28
CA ALA A 665 6.68 -23.51 -17.30
C ALA A 665 7.52 -24.64 -16.69
N GLU A 666 8.18 -24.41 -15.57
CA GLU A 666 8.92 -25.45 -14.85
C GLU A 666 7.99 -26.59 -14.37
N SER A 667 6.80 -26.26 -13.89
CA SER A 667 5.83 -27.27 -13.45
C SER A 667 5.33 -28.15 -14.60
N LEU A 668 5.09 -27.57 -15.79
CA LEU A 668 4.77 -28.30 -17.01
C LEU A 668 5.89 -29.26 -17.39
N GLU A 669 7.13 -28.79 -17.34
CA GLU A 669 8.31 -29.63 -17.64
C GLU A 669 8.45 -30.79 -16.65
N LYS A 670 8.38 -30.51 -15.34
CA LYS A 670 8.45 -31.53 -14.28
C LYS A 670 7.29 -32.55 -14.36
N SER A 671 6.16 -32.15 -14.95
CA SER A 671 5.02 -33.01 -15.22
C SER A 671 5.13 -33.79 -16.56
N GLY A 672 6.25 -33.66 -17.30
CA GLY A 672 6.52 -34.34 -18.53
C GLY A 672 5.99 -33.66 -19.81
N ASP A 673 5.42 -32.46 -19.70
CA ASP A 673 4.87 -31.72 -20.85
C ASP A 673 5.79 -30.53 -21.25
N ALA A 674 7.00 -30.90 -21.60
CA ALA A 674 8.04 -29.96 -21.99
C ALA A 674 7.67 -29.15 -23.26
N LYS A 675 6.83 -29.68 -24.14
CA LYS A 675 6.38 -28.96 -25.34
C LYS A 675 5.49 -27.78 -24.97
N ARG A 676 4.56 -27.99 -24.03
CA ARG A 676 3.70 -26.92 -23.58
C ARG A 676 4.47 -25.89 -22.78
N ALA A 677 5.47 -26.27 -21.96
CA ALA A 677 6.37 -25.36 -21.28
C ALA A 677 7.08 -24.42 -22.26
N MET A 678 7.62 -24.97 -23.35
CA MET A 678 8.28 -24.18 -24.40
C MET A 678 7.31 -23.24 -25.10
N SER A 679 6.13 -23.71 -25.50
CA SER A 679 5.11 -22.88 -26.13
C SER A 679 4.68 -21.73 -25.21
N LEU A 680 4.49 -22.00 -23.92
CA LEU A 680 4.17 -21.01 -22.92
C LEU A 680 5.24 -19.90 -22.85
N LEU A 681 6.51 -20.27 -22.81
CA LEU A 681 7.61 -19.30 -22.76
C LEU A 681 7.70 -18.50 -24.08
N GLU A 682 7.52 -19.14 -25.24
CA GLU A 682 7.52 -18.45 -26.53
C GLU A 682 6.35 -17.45 -26.65
N ASP A 683 5.15 -17.82 -26.20
CA ASP A 683 3.98 -16.97 -26.16
C ASP A 683 4.17 -15.79 -25.20
N SER A 684 4.74 -16.09 -24.03
CA SER A 684 5.04 -15.07 -23.01
C SER A 684 6.09 -14.07 -23.50
N ILE A 685 7.13 -14.54 -24.22
CA ILE A 685 8.13 -13.68 -24.86
C ILE A 685 7.50 -12.80 -25.94
N ARG A 686 6.54 -13.33 -26.71
CA ARG A 686 5.82 -12.51 -27.71
C ARG A 686 4.99 -11.41 -27.05
N ALA A 687 4.38 -11.72 -25.92
CA ALA A 687 3.62 -10.73 -25.13
C ALA A 687 4.52 -9.74 -24.39
N ARG A 688 5.72 -10.16 -23.97
CA ARG A 688 6.67 -9.39 -23.16
C ARG A 688 8.09 -9.50 -23.71
N PRO A 689 8.38 -8.94 -24.87
CA PRO A 689 9.65 -9.13 -25.57
C PRO A 689 10.87 -8.53 -24.87
N GLU A 690 10.66 -7.73 -23.83
CA GLU A 690 11.72 -7.10 -23.02
C GLU A 690 12.02 -7.86 -21.72
N ASP A 691 11.28 -8.91 -21.43
CA ASP A 691 11.50 -9.70 -20.22
C ASP A 691 12.63 -10.71 -20.42
N GLY A 692 13.84 -10.30 -20.02
CA GLY A 692 15.03 -11.12 -20.16
C GLY A 692 14.95 -12.45 -19.43
N SER A 693 14.17 -12.57 -18.35
CA SER A 693 14.04 -13.79 -17.55
C SER A 693 13.38 -14.92 -18.36
N LEU A 694 12.37 -14.58 -19.17
CA LEU A 694 11.69 -15.53 -20.04
C LEU A 694 12.62 -16.08 -21.15
N TYR A 695 13.49 -15.21 -21.70
CA TYR A 695 14.49 -15.65 -22.68
C TYR A 695 15.52 -16.60 -22.06
N LEU A 696 15.98 -16.32 -20.83
CA LEU A 696 16.92 -17.19 -20.15
C LEU A 696 16.32 -18.56 -19.84
N ALA A 697 15.05 -18.60 -19.41
CA ALA A 697 14.36 -19.84 -19.16
C ALA A 697 14.19 -20.66 -20.45
N LEU A 698 13.83 -20.00 -21.55
CA LEU A 698 13.72 -20.68 -22.85
C LEU A 698 15.10 -21.13 -23.38
N ALA A 699 16.16 -20.36 -23.11
CA ALA A 699 17.52 -20.73 -23.47
C ALA A 699 17.98 -21.99 -22.73
N ASP A 700 17.76 -22.05 -21.40
CA ASP A 700 18.06 -23.22 -20.58
C ASP A 700 17.35 -24.48 -21.09
N TYR A 701 16.08 -24.31 -21.52
CA TYR A 701 15.34 -25.40 -22.16
C TYR A 701 16.01 -25.88 -23.44
N TYR A 702 16.40 -24.98 -24.36
CA TYR A 702 17.09 -25.34 -25.61
C TYR A 702 18.47 -25.96 -25.37
N GLU A 703 19.19 -25.54 -24.34
CA GLU A 703 20.47 -26.13 -23.95
C GLU A 703 20.30 -27.60 -23.54
N ARG A 704 19.34 -27.88 -22.66
CA ARG A 704 19.03 -29.27 -22.22
C ARG A 704 18.50 -30.17 -23.33
N THR A 705 17.87 -29.61 -24.35
CA THR A 705 17.40 -30.37 -25.53
C THR A 705 18.43 -30.48 -26.66
N GLY A 706 19.65 -29.97 -26.45
CA GLY A 706 20.79 -30.12 -27.38
C GLY A 706 20.86 -29.07 -28.48
N ASN A 707 20.02 -28.01 -28.45
CA ASN A 707 20.08 -26.92 -29.43
C ASN A 707 20.91 -25.74 -28.89
N ALA A 708 22.21 -25.95 -28.80
CA ALA A 708 23.16 -24.99 -28.22
C ALA A 708 23.19 -23.65 -28.98
N GLN A 709 22.97 -23.63 -30.28
CA GLN A 709 22.98 -22.39 -31.07
C GLN A 709 21.82 -21.48 -30.68
N LYS A 710 20.60 -22.02 -30.61
CA LYS A 710 19.41 -21.27 -30.21
C LYS A 710 19.46 -20.85 -28.75
N ALA A 711 20.02 -21.71 -27.89
CA ALA A 711 20.29 -21.38 -26.49
C ALA A 711 21.22 -20.17 -26.34
N ALA A 712 22.33 -20.14 -27.06
CA ALA A 712 23.29 -19.01 -27.03
C ALA A 712 22.67 -17.70 -27.53
N GLU A 713 21.86 -17.75 -28.59
CA GLU A 713 21.15 -16.58 -29.13
C GLU A 713 20.18 -16.01 -28.10
N LEU A 714 19.33 -16.85 -27.50
CA LEU A 714 18.37 -16.47 -26.50
C LEU A 714 19.04 -15.97 -25.22
N THR A 715 20.12 -16.62 -24.78
CA THR A 715 20.92 -16.17 -23.63
C THR A 715 21.47 -14.77 -23.86
N LYS A 716 22.06 -14.53 -25.04
CA LYS A 716 22.58 -13.19 -25.39
C LYS A 716 21.46 -12.14 -25.35
N LYS A 717 20.30 -12.48 -25.91
CA LYS A 717 19.14 -11.60 -25.93
C LYS A 717 18.57 -11.37 -24.51
N GLY A 718 18.39 -12.41 -23.71
CA GLY A 718 17.95 -12.32 -22.33
C GLY A 718 18.87 -11.48 -21.46
N ARG A 719 20.19 -11.68 -21.56
CA ARG A 719 21.19 -10.89 -20.83
C ARG A 719 21.20 -9.42 -21.25
N SER A 720 20.90 -9.10 -22.51
CA SER A 720 20.82 -7.71 -22.97
C SER A 720 19.66 -6.94 -22.30
N TYR A 721 18.61 -7.64 -21.86
CA TYR A 721 17.47 -7.04 -21.16
C TYR A 721 17.64 -7.00 -19.63
N LEU A 722 18.34 -7.96 -19.05
CA LEU A 722 18.48 -8.03 -17.58
C LEU A 722 19.64 -7.17 -17.02
N GLY A 723 20.57 -6.70 -17.86
CA GLY A 723 21.80 -6.04 -17.39
C GLY A 723 22.80 -6.99 -16.72
N SER A 724 24.00 -6.49 -16.42
CA SER A 724 25.08 -7.30 -15.87
C SER A 724 24.84 -7.83 -14.44
N ALA A 725 24.02 -7.15 -13.65
CA ALA A 725 23.78 -7.50 -12.24
C ALA A 725 22.88 -8.76 -12.08
N ALA A 726 21.95 -9.00 -12.97
CA ALA A 726 21.12 -10.21 -12.94
C ALA A 726 21.86 -11.45 -13.47
N ALA A 727 22.84 -11.27 -14.36
CA ALA A 727 23.68 -12.36 -14.87
C ALA A 727 24.56 -12.98 -13.77
N SER A 728 25.03 -12.21 -12.79
CA SER A 728 25.83 -12.71 -11.68
C SER A 728 25.05 -13.54 -10.65
N ALA A 729 23.75 -13.30 -10.52
CA ALA A 729 22.90 -14.05 -9.60
C ALA A 729 22.58 -15.47 -10.11
N THR A 730 22.66 -15.71 -11.42
CA THR A 730 22.39 -17.02 -12.03
C THR A 730 23.61 -17.96 -12.02
N GLU A 731 24.82 -17.42 -11.88
CA GLU A 731 26.07 -18.20 -11.79
C GLU A 731 26.33 -18.83 -10.41
N THR A 732 25.54 -18.48 -9.39
CA THR A 732 25.70 -18.96 -7.98
C THR A 732 24.69 -20.03 -7.56
N ARG A 733 24.02 -20.75 -8.48
CA ARG A 733 23.24 -21.95 -8.10
C ARG A 733 24.19 -23.14 -7.98
N PRO A 734 24.42 -23.72 -6.80
CA PRO A 734 25.15 -24.99 -6.70
C PRO A 734 24.31 -26.12 -7.25
N ASN A 735 24.99 -27.04 -7.95
CA ASN A 735 24.46 -28.28 -8.54
C ASN A 735 23.66 -29.15 -7.55
#